data_c419aca49c11376f2189536724fbd116
#
_entry.id   c419aca49c11376f2189536724fbd116
#
_cell.length_a   1.000
_cell.length_b   1.000
_cell.length_c   1.000
_cell.angle_alpha   90.00
_cell.angle_beta   90.00
_cell.angle_gamma   90.00
#
_symmetry.space_group_name_H-M   'P 1'
#
loop_
_entity.id
_entity.type
_entity.pdbx_description
1 polymer ?
#
loop_
_entity_poly.entity_id
_entity_poly.type
_entity_poly.pdbx_seq_one_letter_code
_entity_poly.pdbx_strand_id
1 'polypeptide(L)'
;AALAGAPHPLAHRGAAGLRLVRSERRVDRQDPLGRATGCQQAGIPFEEIPISQMLKEEPLLSPNIERCFRVPDGSADSFIAADLNVNSAQQHGARCFTYHQVTHLLVKRDGDNSRVVGAACIDLVNYREVNIYADLVINASGAWAGKIAATANIQVQILPGKGTMVALNQRVVHTVINRCKMPADGDILVPAHTVTVMGTTDIKVTDPDHFGVEPWEIRLMLSEGEKIIPGFNQFRILRAWAGVRPLYQETVAAHNRDVTRAFVLLDHSERDHVDGLLTITSGKWTTYRKMAEVTVDKACQKLGVQRICRTHLEELPLPKGHTRQGYHQLGERFSNIEHQKDYGKLICECELATRADIERAITMGNAQTLDDIRRDTRLGMGPCQGAFCTYRAAGLLHSIRHLPIESINAAVRDFLQERWKGTQPVLWGQQLRQARLNELIYLDVLNLDHLPGPAETHLASEPYIQFLAQADNADIEHSDSEKPASPDIPRPGEAQSASSLDFSKSKTDVLVIGAGLAGLVAGWQSTKQGNKTRVIAKGWGATHWSSGCIDILGYLPGKYENPVISPADSLQELIAKNPEHPYALLNLERIQIALSEFQALTQQSDYPLLGSLERNWLLPTALGAIRPTCLAPQSMIAGDVQSREPMLIIGFSQYQDFFASLVAANLESQQVNAQDLVLDLSVLHDNHNVNTMTLAHLFDDPEFRSAVARSIQPRLRSTKRVGFPAVLGLLHPLEVHRDLEAQLGVPVFEIPGLPPSIPGVRLHNLLVKAIQAAGGQVYSGSQVLASEVINTRVTSVISEAAARKKYNYAHHFILATGGFLGGGFIAQENGYAQEVVFGLPVQVPSNRSGWIDPRFLIQGGQAIFRAGIRVAKQFRPLDMMDHPLLTNVSVVGGALGNYDPLRERSQEGVALTSGFWAVRALEEDYHE
;
A
#
# COMPACT_ATOMS: atom_id res chain seq x y z
N ALA A 1 26.24 -14.83 29.39
CA ALA A 1 26.79 -13.49 29.56
C ALA A 1 28.18 -13.34 28.96
N ALA A 2 28.91 -14.40 28.77
CA ALA A 2 30.28 -14.37 28.20
C ALA A 2 30.31 -14.43 26.65
N LEU A 3 29.22 -14.10 25.99
CA LEU A 3 29.06 -14.24 24.53
C LEU A 3 28.79 -12.90 23.82
N ALA A 4 29.03 -11.77 24.50
CA ALA A 4 29.16 -10.50 23.82
C ALA A 4 30.57 -10.39 23.20
N GLY A 5 30.85 -11.24 22.22
CA GLY A 5 31.79 -10.88 21.17
C GLY A 5 31.23 -9.61 20.51
N ALA A 6 32.12 -8.64 20.22
CA ALA A 6 31.72 -7.35 19.67
C ALA A 6 30.67 -7.54 18.57
N PRO A 7 29.57 -6.77 18.58
CA PRO A 7 28.49 -6.93 17.62
C PRO A 7 29.06 -6.82 16.21
N HIS A 8 28.76 -7.78 15.38
CA HIS A 8 29.19 -7.81 13.98
C HIS A 8 28.64 -6.55 13.28
N PRO A 9 29.47 -5.62 12.77
CA PRO A 9 29.00 -4.28 12.38
C PRO A 9 27.99 -4.27 11.22
N LEU A 10 27.79 -5.37 10.53
CA LEU A 10 26.94 -5.45 9.34
C LEU A 10 25.53 -5.99 9.56
N ALA A 11 25.30 -6.73 10.64
CA ALA A 11 23.96 -7.21 10.99
C ALA A 11 23.10 -6.13 11.68
N HIS A 12 23.71 -5.04 12.11
CA HIS A 12 23.04 -4.02 12.91
C HIS A 12 22.74 -2.78 12.07
N ARG A 13 21.53 -2.70 11.54
CA ARG A 13 20.90 -1.47 11.07
C ARG A 13 20.06 -0.89 12.20
N GLY A 14 20.66 -0.48 13.30
CA GLY A 14 19.93 -0.03 14.46
C GLY A 14 20.67 0.98 15.33
N ALA A 15 19.91 1.81 16.00
CA ALA A 15 20.37 2.73 17.01
C ALA A 15 20.53 2.03 18.36
N ALA A 16 21.28 2.61 19.28
CA ALA A 16 21.37 2.15 20.67
C ALA A 16 19.97 2.04 21.31
N GLY A 17 19.76 1.04 22.16
CA GLY A 17 18.47 0.84 22.82
C GLY A 17 18.31 1.68 24.09
N LEU A 18 17.12 2.21 24.30
CA LEU A 18 16.70 2.85 25.54
C LEU A 18 15.69 1.97 26.30
N ARG A 19 15.86 1.87 27.62
CA ARG A 19 14.91 1.19 28.50
C ARG A 19 14.29 2.18 29.46
N LEU A 20 12.95 2.17 29.54
CA LEU A 20 12.14 3.15 30.23
C LEU A 20 11.43 2.53 31.44
N VAL A 21 11.37 3.29 32.55
CA VAL A 21 10.55 2.98 33.71
C VAL A 21 9.44 4.03 33.82
N ARG A 22 8.18 3.59 33.87
CA ARG A 22 7.01 4.45 34.12
C ARG A 22 6.39 4.19 35.48
N SER A 23 5.85 5.23 36.11
CA SER A 23 5.06 5.07 37.34
C SER A 23 3.68 4.48 37.01
N GLU A 24 3.50 3.19 37.16
CA GLU A 24 2.17 2.58 37.27
C GLU A 24 1.85 2.48 38.78
N ARG A 25 0.78 3.14 39.20
CA ARG A 25 0.34 3.13 40.59
C ARG A 25 0.12 1.69 41.09
N ARG A 26 0.96 1.25 41.98
CA ARG A 26 0.76 0.21 43.02
C ARG A 26 1.21 -1.24 42.85
N VAL A 27 1.92 -1.72 41.85
CA VAL A 27 2.34 -3.15 41.94
C VAL A 27 3.82 -3.44 41.77
N ASP A 28 4.63 -2.57 41.13
CA ASP A 28 6.04 -2.91 40.89
C ASP A 28 7.05 -1.91 41.47
N ARG A 29 6.98 -1.69 42.78
CA ARG A 29 8.10 -1.02 43.47
C ARG A 29 9.35 -1.89 43.69
N GLN A 30 9.36 -3.12 43.19
CA GLN A 30 10.37 -4.09 43.60
C GLN A 30 11.52 -4.33 42.63
N ASP A 31 11.58 -3.80 41.37
CA ASP A 31 12.73 -4.19 40.55
C ASP A 31 13.33 -3.27 39.46
N PRO A 32 13.37 -1.94 39.58
CA PRO A 32 14.32 -1.16 38.76
C PRO A 32 15.79 -1.40 39.18
N LEU A 33 16.03 -1.64 40.48
CA LEU A 33 17.34 -1.97 41.03
C LEU A 33 17.79 -3.40 40.69
N GLY A 34 16.89 -4.36 40.64
CA GLY A 34 17.18 -5.75 40.29
C GLY A 34 17.69 -5.96 38.88
N ARG A 35 17.18 -5.20 37.90
CA ARG A 35 17.69 -5.28 36.53
C ARG A 35 19.00 -4.55 36.34
N ALA A 36 19.22 -3.40 36.96
CA ALA A 36 20.52 -2.76 36.97
C ALA A 36 21.56 -3.66 37.62
N THR A 37 21.21 -4.29 38.76
CA THR A 37 22.03 -5.31 39.41
C THR A 37 22.23 -6.54 38.52
N GLY A 38 21.22 -6.99 37.80
CA GLY A 38 21.31 -8.07 36.83
C GLY A 38 22.22 -7.76 35.64
N CYS A 39 22.16 -6.53 35.10
CA CYS A 39 23.12 -6.07 34.09
C CYS A 39 24.56 -6.06 34.63
N GLN A 40 24.78 -5.54 35.84
CA GLN A 40 26.10 -5.57 36.49
C GLN A 40 26.62 -7.00 36.69
N GLN A 41 25.81 -7.88 37.23
CA GLN A 41 26.17 -9.30 37.42
C GLN A 41 26.45 -10.02 36.13
N ALA A 42 25.73 -9.65 35.05
CA ALA A 42 25.93 -10.21 33.72
C ALA A 42 27.04 -9.52 32.90
N GLY A 43 27.68 -8.49 33.44
CA GLY A 43 28.71 -7.72 32.74
C GLY A 43 28.18 -6.92 31.55
N ILE A 44 26.88 -6.59 31.53
CA ILE A 44 26.24 -5.79 30.47
C ILE A 44 26.41 -4.31 30.82
N PRO A 45 27.09 -3.51 29.98
CA PRO A 45 27.20 -2.08 30.22
C PRO A 45 25.82 -1.40 30.17
N PHE A 46 25.55 -0.53 31.10
CA PHE A 46 24.36 0.32 31.11
C PHE A 46 24.68 1.68 31.71
N GLU A 47 23.93 2.68 31.32
CA GLU A 47 24.04 4.06 31.77
C GLU A 47 22.65 4.58 32.10
N GLU A 48 22.46 5.13 33.30
CA GLU A 48 21.24 5.87 33.61
C GLU A 48 21.38 7.29 33.08
N ILE A 49 20.43 7.70 32.22
CA ILE A 49 20.42 9.02 31.59
C ILE A 49 19.29 9.90 32.14
N PRO A 50 19.55 11.22 32.30
CA PRO A 50 18.54 12.16 32.77
C PRO A 50 17.33 12.19 31.79
N ILE A 51 16.12 12.31 32.36
CA ILE A 51 14.89 12.40 31.58
C ILE A 51 14.91 13.57 30.56
N SER A 52 15.51 14.70 30.96
CA SER A 52 15.68 15.86 30.08
C SER A 52 16.56 15.56 28.84
N GLN A 53 17.55 14.69 29.00
CA GLN A 53 18.39 14.24 27.89
C GLN A 53 17.61 13.24 27.00
N MET A 54 16.94 12.28 27.61
CA MET A 54 16.08 11.33 26.91
C MET A 54 15.05 12.05 26.03
N LEU A 55 14.34 13.06 26.56
CA LEU A 55 13.33 13.83 25.81
C LEU A 55 13.93 14.69 24.69
N LYS A 56 15.23 15.02 24.75
CA LYS A 56 15.92 15.66 23.60
C LYS A 56 16.22 14.65 22.50
N GLU A 57 16.61 13.44 22.87
CA GLU A 57 16.94 12.38 21.90
C GLU A 57 15.68 11.73 21.33
N GLU A 58 14.63 11.56 22.13
CA GLU A 58 13.35 10.92 21.79
C GLU A 58 12.17 11.81 22.22
N PRO A 59 11.89 12.89 21.47
CA PRO A 59 10.98 13.97 21.91
C PRO A 59 9.50 13.56 22.01
N LEU A 60 9.11 12.44 21.41
CA LEU A 60 7.72 11.94 21.46
C LEU A 60 7.44 11.04 22.66
N LEU A 61 8.47 10.64 23.41
CA LEU A 61 8.27 9.80 24.61
C LEU A 61 7.50 10.54 25.70
N SER A 62 6.74 9.78 26.49
CA SER A 62 5.96 10.31 27.60
C SER A 62 6.85 11.06 28.60
N PRO A 63 6.50 12.29 29.00
CA PRO A 63 7.22 13.01 30.03
C PRO A 63 7.04 12.40 31.44
N ASN A 64 6.08 11.47 31.61
CA ASN A 64 5.80 10.77 32.88
C ASN A 64 6.68 9.53 33.09
N ILE A 65 7.82 9.44 32.40
CA ILE A 65 8.84 8.42 32.62
C ILE A 65 9.64 8.81 33.85
N GLU A 66 9.85 7.85 34.76
CA GLU A 66 10.58 8.12 36.02
C GLU A 66 12.09 7.92 35.88
N ARG A 67 12.50 6.88 35.12
CA ARG A 67 13.93 6.54 34.93
C ARG A 67 14.16 6.04 33.51
N CYS A 68 15.34 6.31 32.99
CA CYS A 68 15.78 5.86 31.69
C CYS A 68 17.18 5.29 31.70
N PHE A 69 17.37 4.11 31.11
CA PHE A 69 18.66 3.45 31.01
C PHE A 69 19.03 3.22 29.54
N ARG A 70 20.25 3.60 29.18
CA ARG A 70 20.86 3.26 27.90
C ARG A 70 21.56 1.91 28.03
N VAL A 71 21.31 1.01 27.11
CA VAL A 71 21.90 -0.34 27.03
C VAL A 71 22.38 -0.61 25.61
N PRO A 72 23.39 -1.49 25.41
CA PRO A 72 23.84 -1.90 24.09
C PRO A 72 22.81 -2.86 23.43
N ASP A 73 21.67 -2.32 23.03
CA ASP A 73 20.63 -3.03 22.31
C ASP A 73 20.48 -2.43 20.89
N GLY A 74 19.81 -3.13 19.98
CA GLY A 74 19.66 -2.63 18.64
C GLY A 74 18.69 -3.47 17.81
N SER A 75 18.44 -3.05 16.59
CA SER A 75 17.68 -3.81 15.59
C SER A 75 18.60 -4.28 14.48
N ALA A 76 18.27 -5.44 13.90
CA ALA A 76 18.99 -6.02 12.78
C ALA A 76 18.00 -6.36 11.66
N ASP A 77 18.46 -6.25 10.41
CA ASP A 77 17.72 -6.75 9.26
C ASP A 77 17.95 -8.25 9.12
N SER A 78 16.92 -9.05 9.39
CA SER A 78 17.00 -10.51 9.39
C SER A 78 17.22 -11.11 8.00
N PHE A 79 16.72 -10.46 6.95
CA PHE A 79 16.92 -10.95 5.58
C PHE A 79 18.37 -10.79 5.16
N ILE A 80 18.95 -9.61 5.37
CA ILE A 80 20.37 -9.36 5.07
C ILE A 80 21.27 -10.28 5.89
N ALA A 81 20.98 -10.43 7.18
CA ALA A 81 21.79 -11.32 8.02
C ALA A 81 21.74 -12.80 7.58
N ALA A 82 20.58 -13.30 7.15
CA ALA A 82 20.45 -14.65 6.60
C ALA A 82 21.24 -14.80 5.29
N ASP A 83 21.12 -13.81 4.38
CA ASP A 83 21.82 -13.81 3.10
C ASP A 83 23.33 -13.79 3.28
N LEU A 84 23.87 -12.99 4.19
CA LEU A 84 25.30 -12.95 4.50
C LEU A 84 25.83 -14.31 5.03
N ASN A 85 25.03 -15.01 5.85
CA ASN A 85 25.40 -16.35 6.30
C ASN A 85 25.39 -17.36 5.15
N VAL A 86 24.38 -17.30 4.26
CA VAL A 86 24.32 -18.15 3.06
C VAL A 86 25.51 -17.87 2.13
N ASN A 87 25.81 -16.61 1.86
CA ASN A 87 26.95 -16.21 1.03
C ASN A 87 28.28 -16.72 1.61
N SER A 88 28.47 -16.59 2.93
CA SER A 88 29.65 -17.13 3.61
C SER A 88 29.74 -18.66 3.47
N ALA A 89 28.63 -19.36 3.69
CA ALA A 89 28.59 -20.81 3.56
C ALA A 89 28.91 -21.26 2.12
N GLN A 90 28.39 -20.60 1.11
CA GLN A 90 28.67 -20.89 -0.31
C GLN A 90 30.12 -20.64 -0.68
N GLN A 91 30.77 -19.61 -0.15
CA GLN A 91 32.20 -19.36 -0.34
C GLN A 91 33.06 -20.50 0.23
N HIS A 92 32.53 -21.22 1.21
CA HIS A 92 33.16 -22.41 1.80
C HIS A 92 32.67 -23.73 1.19
N GLY A 93 31.99 -23.69 0.04
CA GLY A 93 31.58 -24.87 -0.73
C GLY A 93 30.20 -25.44 -0.36
N ALA A 94 29.42 -24.79 0.49
CA ALA A 94 28.05 -25.20 0.75
C ALA A 94 27.15 -24.93 -0.45
N ARG A 95 26.14 -25.77 -0.66
CA ARG A 95 25.04 -25.52 -1.63
C ARG A 95 23.78 -25.17 -0.90
N CYS A 96 23.13 -24.09 -1.31
CA CYS A 96 21.85 -23.65 -0.78
C CYS A 96 20.79 -23.77 -1.88
N PHE A 97 19.70 -24.44 -1.55
CA PHE A 97 18.55 -24.63 -2.45
C PHE A 97 17.36 -23.86 -1.90
N THR A 98 17.05 -22.72 -2.49
CA THR A 98 15.79 -21.98 -2.24
C THR A 98 14.65 -22.65 -3.00
N TYR A 99 13.40 -22.41 -2.58
CA TYR A 99 12.19 -22.98 -3.20
C TYR A 99 12.17 -24.52 -3.19
N HIS A 100 12.91 -25.16 -2.26
CA HIS A 100 12.88 -26.59 -2.05
C HIS A 100 12.22 -26.86 -0.69
N GLN A 101 10.98 -27.31 -0.71
CA GLN A 101 10.21 -27.63 0.49
C GLN A 101 10.47 -29.09 0.89
N VAL A 102 11.00 -29.29 2.08
CA VAL A 102 11.13 -30.64 2.65
C VAL A 102 9.74 -31.18 2.99
N THR A 103 9.40 -32.34 2.43
CA THR A 103 8.11 -33.01 2.66
C THR A 103 8.23 -34.10 3.72
N HIS A 104 9.29 -34.89 3.70
CA HIS A 104 9.56 -35.94 4.68
C HIS A 104 11.01 -36.34 4.75
N LEU A 105 11.39 -36.97 5.84
CA LEU A 105 12.72 -37.57 6.02
C LEU A 105 12.79 -38.95 5.37
N LEU A 106 13.91 -39.28 4.72
CA LEU A 106 14.17 -40.57 4.13
C LEU A 106 14.75 -41.48 5.21
N VAL A 107 13.98 -42.50 5.64
CA VAL A 107 14.37 -43.42 6.72
C VAL A 107 14.71 -44.80 6.13
N LYS A 108 15.90 -45.28 6.42
CA LYS A 108 16.31 -46.69 6.17
C LYS A 108 16.13 -47.48 7.47
N ARG A 109 15.46 -48.63 7.39
CA ARG A 109 15.29 -49.58 8.52
C ARG A 109 16.14 -50.79 8.28
N ASP A 110 16.87 -51.21 9.32
CA ASP A 110 17.67 -52.44 9.32
C ASP A 110 17.42 -53.17 10.66
N GLY A 111 16.43 -54.07 10.64
CA GLY A 111 15.90 -54.67 11.86
C GLY A 111 15.29 -53.65 12.79
N ASP A 112 15.71 -53.69 14.06
CA ASP A 112 15.25 -52.70 15.07
C ASP A 112 15.94 -51.34 14.96
N ASN A 113 16.96 -51.19 14.10
CA ASN A 113 17.67 -49.93 13.92
C ASN A 113 17.06 -49.09 12.80
N SER A 114 16.71 -47.84 13.12
CA SER A 114 16.26 -46.85 12.14
C SER A 114 17.32 -45.78 11.94
N ARG A 115 17.53 -45.39 10.68
CA ARG A 115 18.48 -44.34 10.34
C ARG A 115 17.90 -43.39 9.31
N VAL A 116 17.99 -42.09 9.57
CA VAL A 116 17.69 -41.04 8.58
C VAL A 116 18.89 -40.93 7.63
N VAL A 117 18.65 -41.07 6.33
CA VAL A 117 19.65 -41.07 5.26
C VAL A 117 19.51 -39.91 4.29
N GLY A 118 18.57 -39.00 4.54
CA GLY A 118 18.29 -37.84 3.70
C GLY A 118 16.94 -37.25 3.92
N ALA A 119 16.53 -36.39 3.00
CA ALA A 119 15.21 -35.75 2.97
C ALA A 119 14.67 -35.73 1.54
N ALA A 120 13.37 -35.94 1.39
CA ALA A 120 12.61 -35.67 0.18
C ALA A 120 12.11 -34.24 0.17
N CYS A 121 12.22 -33.59 -0.97
CA CYS A 121 11.83 -32.21 -1.18
C CYS A 121 10.96 -32.08 -2.43
N ILE A 122 10.09 -31.07 -2.47
CA ILE A 122 9.46 -30.58 -3.69
C ILE A 122 10.21 -29.31 -4.13
N ASP A 123 10.73 -29.31 -5.36
CA ASP A 123 11.19 -28.12 -6.06
C ASP A 123 9.94 -27.34 -6.51
N LEU A 124 9.63 -26.25 -5.82
CA LEU A 124 8.43 -25.42 -6.05
C LEU A 124 8.50 -24.59 -7.35
N VAL A 125 9.67 -24.51 -7.98
CA VAL A 125 9.83 -23.80 -9.26
C VAL A 125 9.50 -24.74 -10.43
N ASN A 126 9.99 -25.99 -10.36
CA ASN A 126 9.85 -26.97 -11.43
C ASN A 126 8.79 -28.04 -11.14
N TYR A 127 8.12 -28.00 -10.00
CA TYR A 127 7.07 -28.95 -9.54
C TYR A 127 7.51 -30.41 -9.64
N ARG A 128 8.72 -30.69 -9.16
CA ARG A 128 9.29 -32.04 -9.17
C ARG A 128 9.78 -32.47 -7.80
N GLU A 129 9.67 -33.74 -7.49
CA GLU A 129 10.27 -34.32 -6.30
C GLU A 129 11.79 -34.46 -6.47
N VAL A 130 12.53 -34.15 -5.41
CA VAL A 130 14.00 -34.25 -5.33
C VAL A 130 14.37 -34.90 -4.02
N ASN A 131 15.12 -36.00 -4.08
CA ASN A 131 15.68 -36.67 -2.92
C ASN A 131 17.13 -36.24 -2.70
N ILE A 132 17.42 -35.75 -1.48
CA ILE A 132 18.76 -35.35 -1.07
C ILE A 132 19.26 -36.30 0.00
N TYR A 133 20.32 -37.04 -0.30
CA TYR A 133 20.93 -38.01 0.62
C TYR A 133 22.10 -37.39 1.38
N ALA A 134 22.27 -37.80 2.65
CA ALA A 134 23.31 -37.32 3.53
C ALA A 134 23.65 -38.38 4.61
N ASP A 135 24.87 -38.35 5.12
CA ASP A 135 25.29 -39.16 6.24
C ASP A 135 24.68 -38.71 7.57
N LEU A 136 24.34 -37.39 7.67
CA LEU A 136 23.70 -36.80 8.82
C LEU A 136 22.78 -35.67 8.34
N VAL A 137 21.55 -35.65 8.84
CA VAL A 137 20.55 -34.62 8.61
C VAL A 137 20.42 -33.75 9.85
N ILE A 138 20.39 -32.42 9.68
CA ILE A 138 20.16 -31.47 10.75
C ILE A 138 18.83 -30.80 10.49
N ASN A 139 17.85 -31.04 11.34
CA ASN A 139 16.56 -30.40 11.34
C ASN A 139 16.64 -29.07 12.08
N ALA A 140 16.69 -27.96 11.35
CA ALA A 140 16.71 -26.60 11.86
C ALA A 140 15.47 -25.79 11.40
N SER A 141 14.33 -26.48 11.21
CA SER A 141 13.11 -25.93 10.59
C SER A 141 12.24 -25.08 11.55
N GLY A 142 12.76 -24.70 12.72
CA GLY A 142 12.13 -23.75 13.63
C GLY A 142 10.77 -24.24 14.15
N ALA A 143 9.69 -23.53 13.88
CA ALA A 143 8.35 -23.88 14.34
C ALA A 143 7.83 -25.18 13.73
N TRP A 144 8.38 -25.62 12.61
CA TRP A 144 8.05 -26.88 11.93
C TRP A 144 8.93 -28.06 12.35
N ALA A 145 9.85 -27.89 13.30
CA ALA A 145 10.78 -28.94 13.68
C ALA A 145 10.09 -30.22 14.15
N GLY A 146 8.96 -30.08 14.85
CA GLY A 146 8.12 -31.22 15.26
C GLY A 146 7.44 -31.92 14.06
N LYS A 147 6.94 -31.15 13.08
CA LYS A 147 6.31 -31.71 11.87
C LYS A 147 7.32 -32.52 11.04
N ILE A 148 8.53 -32.00 10.85
CA ILE A 148 9.58 -32.70 10.11
C ILE A 148 10.03 -33.97 10.87
N ALA A 149 10.28 -33.91 12.17
CA ALA A 149 10.65 -35.05 12.97
C ALA A 149 9.58 -36.16 12.97
N ALA A 150 8.31 -35.80 13.00
CA ALA A 150 7.18 -36.72 12.94
C ALA A 150 7.15 -37.58 11.67
N THR A 151 7.74 -37.13 10.55
CA THR A 151 7.84 -37.92 9.32
C THR A 151 8.79 -39.13 9.46
N ALA A 152 9.66 -39.11 10.47
CA ALA A 152 10.51 -40.23 10.86
C ALA A 152 9.96 -40.97 12.10
N ASN A 153 8.69 -40.77 12.50
CA ASN A 153 8.06 -41.26 13.71
C ASN A 153 8.73 -40.79 15.02
N ILE A 154 9.32 -39.61 15.00
CA ILE A 154 9.97 -38.99 16.16
C ILE A 154 9.10 -37.86 16.68
N GLN A 155 8.83 -37.85 18.00
CA GLN A 155 8.06 -36.79 18.65
C GLN A 155 8.99 -35.69 19.17
N VAL A 156 8.86 -34.48 18.62
CA VAL A 156 9.50 -33.26 19.12
C VAL A 156 8.41 -32.26 19.44
N GLN A 157 8.20 -32.01 20.74
CA GLN A 157 7.11 -31.15 21.18
C GLN A 157 7.47 -29.67 21.04
N ILE A 158 7.00 -29.05 19.95
CA ILE A 158 7.07 -27.61 19.74
C ILE A 158 5.78 -26.96 20.25
N LEU A 159 5.92 -25.92 21.03
CA LEU A 159 4.84 -25.05 21.47
C LEU A 159 4.87 -23.75 20.64
N PRO A 160 4.05 -23.65 19.59
CA PRO A 160 4.07 -22.48 18.73
C PRO A 160 3.52 -21.24 19.46
N GLY A 161 4.36 -20.27 19.75
CA GLY A 161 3.99 -19.01 20.40
C GLY A 161 3.84 -17.87 19.39
N LYS A 162 2.60 -17.51 19.03
CA LYS A 162 2.31 -16.41 18.11
C LYS A 162 2.65 -15.07 18.74
N GLY A 163 3.33 -14.20 18.00
CA GLY A 163 3.59 -12.81 18.37
C GLY A 163 3.17 -11.86 17.27
N THR A 164 2.18 -11.03 17.55
CA THR A 164 1.65 -10.02 16.61
C THR A 164 2.42 -8.71 16.72
N MET A 165 2.69 -8.10 15.58
CA MET A 165 3.36 -6.83 15.44
C MET A 165 2.55 -5.88 14.55
N VAL A 166 2.67 -4.58 14.80
CA VAL A 166 2.08 -3.51 13.99
C VAL A 166 3.15 -2.56 13.48
N ALA A 167 3.00 -2.08 12.24
CA ALA A 167 3.84 -1.03 11.67
C ALA A 167 3.08 0.29 11.60
N LEU A 168 3.70 1.37 12.06
CA LEU A 168 3.19 2.74 11.94
C LEU A 168 3.68 3.39 10.64
N ASN A 169 2.97 4.40 10.18
CA ASN A 169 3.29 5.13 8.94
C ASN A 169 4.46 6.11 9.06
N GLN A 170 5.10 6.19 10.20
CA GLN A 170 6.24 7.10 10.43
C GLN A 170 7.17 6.58 11.51
N ARG A 171 8.38 7.09 11.50
CA ARG A 171 9.40 6.80 12.50
C ARG A 171 9.18 7.69 13.73
N VAL A 172 8.56 7.11 14.77
CA VAL A 172 8.24 7.84 16.01
C VAL A 172 9.31 7.71 17.10
N VAL A 173 10.30 6.84 16.90
CA VAL A 173 11.46 6.67 17.76
C VAL A 173 12.74 6.54 16.93
N HIS A 174 13.85 7.01 17.47
CA HIS A 174 15.16 6.96 16.81
C HIS A 174 15.98 5.74 17.25
N THR A 175 15.70 5.24 18.45
CA THR A 175 16.37 4.09 19.05
C THR A 175 15.36 3.00 19.41
N VAL A 176 15.83 1.80 19.73
CA VAL A 176 14.96 0.74 20.24
C VAL A 176 14.53 1.11 21.65
N ILE A 177 13.22 1.22 21.88
CA ILE A 177 12.63 1.56 23.18
C ILE A 177 12.02 0.30 23.79
N ASN A 178 12.37 -0.01 25.02
CA ASN A 178 11.82 -1.13 25.76
C ASN A 178 11.49 -0.70 27.20
N ARG A 179 10.41 -1.23 27.76
CA ARG A 179 10.02 -0.94 29.16
C ARG A 179 10.79 -1.82 30.14
N CYS A 180 11.19 -1.23 31.27
CA CYS A 180 11.83 -1.94 32.39
C CYS A 180 10.79 -2.59 33.30
N LYS A 181 10.02 -3.57 32.77
CA LYS A 181 9.10 -4.42 33.55
C LYS A 181 9.25 -5.88 33.13
N MET A 182 8.58 -6.78 33.84
CA MET A 182 8.51 -8.18 33.38
C MET A 182 7.98 -8.22 31.94
N PRO A 183 8.50 -9.13 31.09
CA PRO A 183 8.07 -9.21 29.70
C PRO A 183 6.54 -9.31 29.57
N ALA A 184 5.94 -8.37 28.87
CA ALA A 184 4.50 -8.29 28.65
C ALA A 184 4.21 -7.95 27.19
N ASP A 185 2.92 -7.90 26.82
CA ASP A 185 2.52 -7.53 25.47
C ASP A 185 2.80 -6.06 25.17
N GLY A 186 3.20 -5.76 23.93
CA GLY A 186 3.45 -4.39 23.51
C GLY A 186 4.57 -3.66 24.23
N ASP A 187 5.67 -4.34 24.54
CA ASP A 187 6.76 -3.77 25.35
C ASP A 187 7.83 -3.05 24.55
N ILE A 188 7.88 -3.22 23.23
CA ILE A 188 9.02 -2.75 22.46
C ILE A 188 8.57 -1.92 21.25
N LEU A 189 9.25 -0.78 21.05
CA LEU A 189 9.21 0.03 19.84
C LEU A 189 10.54 -0.09 19.11
N VAL A 190 10.51 -0.45 17.84
CA VAL A 190 11.70 -0.66 17.02
C VAL A 190 11.65 0.28 15.81
N PRO A 191 12.62 1.19 15.67
CA PRO A 191 12.75 1.99 14.46
C PRO A 191 13.20 1.11 13.30
N ALA A 192 12.44 1.11 12.21
CA ALA A 192 12.69 0.32 11.01
C ALA A 192 12.72 1.24 9.79
N HIS A 193 13.87 1.83 9.48
CA HIS A 193 14.07 2.86 8.47
C HIS A 193 13.11 4.05 8.65
N THR A 194 12.11 4.23 7.79
CA THR A 194 11.17 5.35 7.82
C THR A 194 9.92 5.09 8.66
N VAL A 195 9.78 3.89 9.18
CA VAL A 195 8.61 3.46 9.97
C VAL A 195 9.02 3.02 11.38
N THR A 196 8.04 2.83 12.24
CA THR A 196 8.24 2.20 13.56
C THR A 196 7.41 0.93 13.65
N VAL A 197 8.00 -0.12 14.19
CA VAL A 197 7.32 -1.38 14.49
C VAL A 197 7.12 -1.50 15.99
N MET A 198 5.90 -1.82 16.39
CA MET A 198 5.57 -2.15 17.79
C MET A 198 5.21 -3.62 17.93
N GLY A 199 5.66 -4.24 18.99
CA GLY A 199 5.37 -5.66 19.26
C GLY A 199 5.71 -6.05 20.69
N THR A 200 5.40 -7.26 21.07
CA THR A 200 4.63 -8.29 20.43
C THR A 200 3.62 -8.86 21.42
N THR A 201 2.54 -9.48 20.93
CA THR A 201 1.74 -10.39 21.78
C THR A 201 2.48 -11.71 22.02
N ASP A 202 1.95 -12.57 22.89
CA ASP A 202 2.45 -13.94 23.10
C ASP A 202 1.28 -14.87 23.33
N ILE A 203 0.77 -15.47 22.23
CA ILE A 203 -0.44 -16.30 22.21
C ILE A 203 -0.07 -17.70 21.75
N LYS A 204 -0.53 -18.70 22.48
CA LYS A 204 -0.38 -20.10 22.07
C LYS A 204 -1.26 -20.38 20.86
N VAL A 205 -0.68 -20.97 19.81
CA VAL A 205 -1.40 -21.48 18.65
C VAL A 205 -1.14 -22.98 18.52
N THR A 206 -2.04 -23.70 17.86
CA THR A 206 -1.93 -25.15 17.69
C THR A 206 -1.10 -25.53 16.47
N ASP A 207 -1.10 -24.67 15.43
CA ASP A 207 -0.43 -24.91 14.17
C ASP A 207 0.37 -23.68 13.74
N PRO A 208 1.65 -23.84 13.38
CA PRO A 208 2.48 -22.72 12.88
C PRO A 208 2.08 -22.22 11.49
N ASP A 209 1.26 -22.97 10.74
CA ASP A 209 0.79 -22.57 9.39
C ASP A 209 -0.57 -21.85 9.44
N HIS A 210 -1.36 -22.08 10.48
CA HIS A 210 -2.75 -21.60 10.56
C HIS A 210 -2.94 -20.68 11.77
N PHE A 211 -2.81 -19.38 11.57
CA PHE A 211 -3.08 -18.37 12.58
C PHE A 211 -3.39 -17.02 11.91
N GLY A 212 -4.29 -16.25 12.51
CA GLY A 212 -4.63 -14.89 12.08
C GLY A 212 -4.15 -13.83 13.06
N VAL A 213 -4.34 -12.57 12.72
CA VAL A 213 -4.18 -11.42 13.61
C VAL A 213 -5.56 -10.89 13.98
N GLU A 214 -5.88 -10.95 15.26
CA GLU A 214 -7.18 -10.54 15.77
C GLU A 214 -7.25 -9.03 16.07
N PRO A 215 -8.37 -8.36 15.86
CA PRO A 215 -8.52 -6.93 16.13
C PRO A 215 -8.17 -6.52 17.56
N TRP A 216 -8.46 -7.38 18.56
CA TRP A 216 -8.11 -7.08 19.95
C TRP A 216 -6.59 -7.01 20.19
N GLU A 217 -5.78 -7.75 19.43
CA GLU A 217 -4.32 -7.69 19.53
C GLU A 217 -3.82 -6.32 19.07
N ILE A 218 -4.43 -5.74 18.03
CA ILE A 218 -4.10 -4.41 17.55
C ILE A 218 -4.47 -3.36 18.60
N ARG A 219 -5.69 -3.47 19.20
CA ARG A 219 -6.11 -2.57 20.28
C ARG A 219 -5.14 -2.63 21.46
N LEU A 220 -4.70 -3.83 21.84
CA LEU A 220 -3.71 -4.02 22.88
C LEU A 220 -2.39 -3.30 22.55
N MET A 221 -1.86 -3.48 21.30
CA MET A 221 -0.65 -2.77 20.87
C MET A 221 -0.82 -1.27 20.94
N LEU A 222 -1.94 -0.71 20.47
CA LEU A 222 -2.21 0.72 20.52
C LEU A 222 -2.31 1.23 21.95
N SER A 223 -3.01 0.53 22.84
CA SER A 223 -3.16 0.93 24.25
C SER A 223 -1.83 0.88 25.01
N GLU A 224 -0.98 -0.10 24.73
CA GLU A 224 0.36 -0.19 25.32
C GLU A 224 1.31 0.88 24.72
N GLY A 225 1.16 1.18 23.44
CA GLY A 225 1.88 2.27 22.76
C GLY A 225 1.56 3.66 23.34
N GLU A 226 0.28 3.92 23.64
CA GLU A 226 -0.18 5.17 24.26
C GLU A 226 0.49 5.43 25.62
N LYS A 227 0.85 4.38 26.34
CA LYS A 227 1.59 4.50 27.60
C LYS A 227 3.05 4.94 27.41
N ILE A 228 3.63 4.69 26.24
CA ILE A 228 5.02 5.04 25.91
C ILE A 228 5.08 6.40 25.22
N ILE A 229 4.20 6.62 24.24
CA ILE A 229 4.11 7.82 23.42
C ILE A 229 2.67 8.35 23.47
N PRO A 230 2.41 9.49 24.09
CA PRO A 230 1.08 10.12 24.09
C PRO A 230 0.60 10.42 22.69
N GLY A 231 -0.64 10.05 22.36
CA GLY A 231 -1.20 10.18 21.03
C GLY A 231 -0.81 9.06 20.04
N PHE A 232 -0.27 7.95 20.54
CA PHE A 232 0.14 6.81 19.72
C PHE A 232 -1.00 6.23 18.87
N ASN A 233 -2.22 6.23 19.40
CA ASN A 233 -3.42 5.76 18.71
C ASN A 233 -3.88 6.65 17.55
N GLN A 234 -3.31 7.86 17.38
CA GLN A 234 -3.60 8.76 16.27
C GLN A 234 -2.74 8.48 15.03
N PHE A 235 -1.65 7.71 15.18
CA PHE A 235 -0.82 7.33 14.04
C PHE A 235 -1.54 6.31 13.16
N ARG A 236 -1.37 6.44 11.85
CA ARG A 236 -1.89 5.45 10.91
C ARG A 236 -1.10 4.15 11.01
N ILE A 237 -1.80 3.04 11.19
CA ILE A 237 -1.19 1.71 11.12
C ILE A 237 -1.13 1.30 9.65
N LEU A 238 0.04 0.88 9.18
CA LEU A 238 0.24 0.41 7.81
C LEU A 238 -0.31 -0.99 7.61
N ARG A 239 0.08 -1.89 8.51
CA ARG A 239 -0.29 -3.30 8.50
C ARG A 239 0.04 -3.95 9.84
N ALA A 240 -0.57 -5.11 10.06
CA ALA A 240 -0.22 -6.02 11.14
C ALA A 240 0.22 -7.37 10.57
N TRP A 241 1.08 -8.05 11.28
CA TRP A 241 1.50 -9.42 10.96
C TRP A 241 1.89 -10.14 12.24
N ALA A 242 1.94 -11.46 12.17
CA ALA A 242 2.40 -12.28 13.27
C ALA A 242 3.47 -13.26 12.81
N GLY A 243 4.31 -13.67 13.75
CA GLY A 243 5.27 -14.75 13.59
C GLY A 243 5.13 -15.75 14.73
N VAL A 244 5.60 -16.97 14.50
CA VAL A 244 5.48 -18.05 15.47
C VAL A 244 6.85 -18.41 16.03
N ARG A 245 6.98 -18.36 17.36
CA ARG A 245 8.20 -18.76 18.08
C ARG A 245 8.23 -20.27 18.25
N PRO A 246 9.34 -20.94 17.95
CA PRO A 246 9.49 -22.39 18.16
C PRO A 246 9.88 -22.68 19.62
N LEU A 247 8.96 -22.54 20.55
CA LEU A 247 9.25 -22.86 21.94
C LEU A 247 9.26 -24.38 22.15
N TYR A 248 10.26 -24.89 22.83
CA TYR A 248 10.38 -26.33 23.13
C TYR A 248 10.23 -26.59 24.62
N GLN A 249 9.45 -27.59 24.96
CA GLN A 249 9.34 -28.08 26.34
C GLN A 249 8.85 -29.52 26.35
N GLU A 250 9.47 -30.37 27.17
CA GLU A 250 9.07 -31.78 27.35
C GLU A 250 7.81 -31.93 28.21
N THR A 251 7.55 -30.99 29.10
CA THR A 251 6.39 -30.98 29.99
C THR A 251 5.53 -29.75 29.71
N VAL A 252 4.20 -29.90 29.77
CA VAL A 252 3.23 -28.82 29.45
C VAL A 252 3.31 -27.71 30.51
N ALA A 253 3.70 -26.51 30.12
CA ALA A 253 3.60 -25.29 30.93
C ALA A 253 2.22 -24.62 30.79
N ALA A 254 1.79 -23.92 31.85
CA ALA A 254 0.50 -23.23 31.88
C ALA A 254 0.50 -22.03 30.89
N HIS A 255 1.63 -21.32 30.78
CA HIS A 255 1.75 -20.17 29.88
C HIS A 255 3.03 -20.22 29.06
N ASN A 256 2.99 -19.74 27.81
CA ASN A 256 4.16 -19.70 26.91
C ASN A 256 5.32 -18.86 27.48
N ARG A 257 5.03 -17.84 28.29
CA ARG A 257 6.05 -16.97 28.89
C ARG A 257 6.88 -17.68 29.96
N ASP A 258 6.36 -18.77 30.55
CA ASP A 258 7.03 -19.58 31.54
C ASP A 258 7.98 -20.60 30.90
N VAL A 259 7.86 -20.84 29.59
CA VAL A 259 8.73 -21.72 28.83
C VAL A 259 10.09 -21.06 28.61
N THR A 260 11.15 -21.81 28.90
CA THR A 260 12.51 -21.33 28.63
C THR A 260 12.70 -21.00 27.16
N ARG A 261 13.40 -19.91 26.87
CA ARG A 261 13.82 -19.54 25.51
C ARG A 261 15.27 -19.92 25.22
N ALA A 262 15.85 -20.80 26.05
CA ALA A 262 17.12 -21.43 25.74
C ALA A 262 16.95 -22.37 24.53
N PHE A 263 17.97 -22.46 23.70
CA PHE A 263 17.95 -23.44 22.61
C PHE A 263 18.23 -24.85 23.14
N VAL A 264 17.73 -25.83 22.41
CA VAL A 264 17.92 -27.25 22.72
C VAL A 264 18.40 -27.97 21.48
N LEU A 265 19.46 -28.78 21.62
CA LEU A 265 19.94 -29.70 20.60
C LEU A 265 19.54 -31.12 21.01
N LEU A 266 18.76 -31.79 20.15
CA LEU A 266 18.30 -33.16 20.33
C LEU A 266 19.10 -34.09 19.44
N ASP A 267 19.78 -35.06 20.01
CA ASP A 267 20.41 -36.21 19.31
C ASP A 267 19.43 -37.39 19.34
N HIS A 268 18.83 -37.68 18.20
CA HIS A 268 17.80 -38.70 18.10
C HIS A 268 18.34 -40.15 18.20
N SER A 269 19.66 -40.35 18.02
CA SER A 269 20.24 -41.66 18.27
C SER A 269 20.27 -41.99 19.78
N GLU A 270 20.53 -41.00 20.61
CA GLU A 270 20.56 -41.15 22.07
C GLU A 270 19.14 -41.15 22.67
N ARG A 271 18.24 -40.30 22.13
CA ARG A 271 16.92 -40.04 22.68
C ARG A 271 15.84 -41.01 22.15
N ASP A 272 15.82 -41.23 20.83
CA ASP A 272 14.72 -41.91 20.11
C ASP A 272 15.15 -43.20 19.41
N HIS A 273 16.43 -43.62 19.53
CA HIS A 273 17.02 -44.77 18.85
C HIS A 273 16.95 -44.69 17.31
N VAL A 274 16.95 -43.45 16.77
CA VAL A 274 17.01 -43.18 15.33
C VAL A 274 18.31 -42.43 15.01
N ASP A 275 19.23 -43.12 14.35
CA ASP A 275 20.50 -42.50 13.96
C ASP A 275 20.37 -41.58 12.72
N GLY A 276 21.39 -40.75 12.47
CA GLY A 276 21.48 -39.89 11.29
C GLY A 276 20.62 -38.60 11.35
N LEU A 277 20.07 -38.27 12.51
CA LEU A 277 19.28 -37.04 12.69
C LEU A 277 19.64 -36.25 13.96
N LEU A 278 19.86 -34.96 13.81
CA LEU A 278 19.92 -33.98 14.89
C LEU A 278 18.79 -32.94 14.71
N THR A 279 18.18 -32.48 15.79
CA THR A 279 17.23 -31.36 15.75
C THR A 279 17.70 -30.23 16.66
N ILE A 280 17.83 -29.02 16.11
CA ILE A 280 18.11 -27.78 16.86
C ILE A 280 16.86 -26.90 16.84
N THR A 281 16.37 -26.49 18.00
CA THR A 281 15.13 -25.71 18.11
C THR A 281 15.17 -24.75 19.30
N SER A 282 14.10 -23.90 19.42
CA SER A 282 14.01 -22.83 20.40
C SER A 282 15.09 -21.75 20.20
N GLY A 283 15.55 -21.09 21.27
CA GLY A 283 16.62 -20.09 21.20
C GLY A 283 16.13 -18.68 20.87
N LYS A 284 17.08 -17.82 20.64
CA LYS A 284 16.85 -16.41 20.29
C LYS A 284 17.76 -16.01 19.13
N TRP A 285 17.38 -14.94 18.41
CA TRP A 285 18.22 -14.36 17.37
C TRP A 285 19.68 -14.12 17.83
N THR A 286 19.86 -13.61 19.05
CA THR A 286 21.19 -13.32 19.61
C THR A 286 22.00 -14.57 19.91
N THR A 287 21.43 -15.76 19.89
CA THR A 287 22.11 -17.04 20.16
C THR A 287 22.35 -17.89 18.92
N TYR A 288 21.96 -17.43 17.71
CA TYR A 288 22.00 -18.24 16.48
C TYR A 288 23.38 -18.80 16.17
N ARG A 289 24.45 -18.01 16.33
CA ARG A 289 25.81 -18.47 16.10
C ARG A 289 26.20 -19.62 17.05
N LYS A 290 25.86 -19.45 18.36
CA LYS A 290 26.16 -20.50 19.36
C LYS A 290 25.33 -21.77 19.13
N MET A 291 24.09 -21.61 18.68
CA MET A 291 23.25 -22.74 18.27
C MET A 291 23.93 -23.51 17.11
N ALA A 292 24.40 -22.80 16.10
CA ALA A 292 25.12 -23.40 14.98
C ALA A 292 26.43 -24.08 15.43
N GLU A 293 27.23 -23.43 16.30
CA GLU A 293 28.48 -23.98 16.85
C GLU A 293 28.22 -25.34 17.54
N VAL A 294 27.31 -25.36 18.53
CA VAL A 294 27.01 -26.57 19.29
C VAL A 294 26.47 -27.70 18.39
N THR A 295 25.64 -27.34 17.42
CA THR A 295 25.07 -28.32 16.47
C THR A 295 26.13 -28.92 15.55
N VAL A 296 27.01 -28.06 15.03
CA VAL A 296 28.08 -28.51 14.13
C VAL A 296 29.15 -29.28 14.88
N ASP A 297 29.50 -28.91 16.11
CA ASP A 297 30.42 -29.66 16.96
C ASP A 297 29.90 -31.10 17.20
N LYS A 298 28.58 -31.23 17.52
CA LYS A 298 27.96 -32.57 17.66
C LYS A 298 27.95 -33.36 16.33
N ALA A 299 27.69 -32.65 15.21
CA ALA A 299 27.72 -33.26 13.88
C ALA A 299 29.14 -33.75 13.53
N CYS A 300 30.17 -32.94 13.79
CA CYS A 300 31.57 -33.33 13.60
C CYS A 300 31.91 -34.55 14.45
N GLN A 301 31.51 -34.60 15.70
CA GLN A 301 31.68 -35.77 16.58
C GLN A 301 31.09 -37.04 15.96
N LYS A 302 29.83 -36.97 15.47
CA LYS A 302 29.15 -38.13 14.85
C LYS A 302 29.81 -38.57 13.54
N LEU A 303 30.34 -37.64 12.79
CA LEU A 303 31.01 -37.90 11.51
C LEU A 303 32.50 -38.26 11.67
N GLY A 304 33.05 -38.30 12.89
CA GLY A 304 34.44 -38.57 13.16
C GLY A 304 35.39 -37.47 12.65
N VAL A 305 34.90 -36.24 12.48
CA VAL A 305 35.67 -35.10 12.00
C VAL A 305 36.15 -34.24 13.15
N GLN A 306 37.43 -33.98 13.27
CA GLN A 306 37.99 -33.08 14.26
C GLN A 306 38.20 -31.69 13.65
N ARG A 307 37.29 -30.75 13.96
CA ARG A 307 37.39 -29.35 13.59
C ARG A 307 36.94 -28.48 14.75
N ILE A 308 37.62 -27.35 14.99
CA ILE A 308 37.28 -26.37 16.00
C ILE A 308 36.48 -25.25 15.32
N CYS A 309 35.34 -24.90 15.88
CA CYS A 309 34.55 -23.79 15.42
C CYS A 309 35.30 -22.46 15.61
N ARG A 310 35.39 -21.68 14.54
CA ARG A 310 36.07 -20.38 14.50
C ARG A 310 35.12 -19.23 14.12
N THR A 311 33.82 -19.48 13.99
CA THR A 311 32.84 -18.50 13.54
C THR A 311 32.73 -17.25 14.45
N HIS A 312 33.20 -17.33 15.68
CA HIS A 312 33.30 -16.18 16.59
C HIS A 312 34.49 -15.25 16.28
N LEU A 313 35.44 -15.69 15.46
CA LEU A 313 36.59 -14.91 15.01
C LEU A 313 36.46 -14.42 13.56
N GLU A 314 35.50 -14.93 12.82
CA GLU A 314 35.31 -14.62 11.41
C GLU A 314 34.18 -13.63 11.20
N GLU A 315 34.44 -12.64 10.34
CA GLU A 315 33.43 -11.68 9.93
C GLU A 315 32.63 -12.23 8.76
N LEU A 316 31.32 -11.99 8.74
CA LEU A 316 30.51 -12.30 7.58
C LEU A 316 30.94 -11.43 6.39
N PRO A 317 30.94 -11.99 5.16
CA PRO A 317 31.30 -11.21 3.98
C PRO A 317 30.32 -10.06 3.77
N LEU A 318 30.84 -8.93 3.30
CA LEU A 318 29.99 -7.82 2.86
C LEU A 318 29.22 -8.23 1.62
N PRO A 319 27.96 -7.78 1.46
CA PRO A 319 27.28 -7.89 0.17
C PRO A 319 28.14 -7.21 -0.91
N LYS A 320 28.18 -7.78 -2.11
CA LYS A 320 28.96 -7.21 -3.24
C LYS A 320 28.52 -5.75 -3.48
N GLY A 321 29.50 -4.86 -3.56
CA GLY A 321 29.26 -3.43 -3.77
C GLY A 321 28.95 -2.63 -2.50
N HIS A 322 28.96 -3.25 -1.29
CA HIS A 322 28.83 -2.53 -0.03
C HIS A 322 30.20 -2.28 0.61
N THR A 323 30.37 -1.11 1.19
CA THR A 323 31.50 -0.77 2.07
C THR A 323 31.11 -1.02 3.52
N ARG A 324 32.09 -1.27 4.39
CA ARG A 324 31.84 -1.29 5.85
C ARG A 324 31.24 0.04 6.28
N GLN A 325 29.99 0.01 6.68
CA GLN A 325 29.29 1.13 7.29
C GLN A 325 28.99 0.78 8.75
N GLY A 326 28.95 1.82 9.59
CA GLY A 326 28.44 1.72 10.95
C GLY A 326 26.93 1.44 10.97
N TYR A 327 26.27 1.83 12.06
CA TYR A 327 24.81 1.73 12.14
C TYR A 327 24.12 2.54 11.06
N HIS A 328 23.04 1.98 10.48
CA HIS A 328 22.24 2.73 9.52
C HIS A 328 21.60 3.94 10.19
N GLN A 329 21.94 5.11 9.68
CA GLN A 329 21.35 6.38 10.10
C GLN A 329 20.57 7.00 8.95
N LEU A 330 19.28 7.26 9.17
CA LEU A 330 18.40 7.81 8.13
C LEU A 330 18.88 9.18 7.65
N GLY A 331 19.39 10.02 8.56
CA GLY A 331 19.97 11.34 8.24
C GLY A 331 21.18 11.26 7.33
N GLU A 332 22.09 10.29 7.55
CA GLU A 332 23.23 10.07 6.66
C GLU A 332 22.80 9.61 5.27
N ARG A 333 21.76 8.74 5.20
CA ARG A 333 21.21 8.30 3.92
C ARG A 333 20.63 9.48 3.13
N PHE A 334 19.86 10.36 3.78
CA PHE A 334 19.38 11.59 3.18
C PHE A 334 20.52 12.48 2.70
N SER A 335 21.49 12.75 3.56
CA SER A 335 22.66 13.58 3.23
C SER A 335 23.43 13.05 2.02
N ASN A 336 23.63 11.74 1.93
CA ASN A 336 24.29 11.12 0.78
C ASN A 336 23.49 11.30 -0.51
N ILE A 337 22.18 11.12 -0.50
CA ILE A 337 21.29 11.36 -1.64
C ILE A 337 21.35 12.84 -2.06
N GLU A 338 21.33 13.76 -1.09
CA GLU A 338 21.44 15.21 -1.35
C GLU A 338 22.77 15.58 -1.99
N HIS A 339 23.88 15.12 -1.43
CA HIS A 339 25.22 15.43 -1.95
C HIS A 339 25.44 14.84 -3.35
N GLN A 340 24.94 13.63 -3.59
CA GLN A 340 25.04 12.97 -4.89
C GLN A 340 23.99 13.46 -5.89
N LYS A 341 23.05 14.30 -5.45
CA LYS A 341 21.91 14.79 -6.25
C LYS A 341 21.10 13.64 -6.90
N ASP A 342 20.93 12.55 -6.17
CA ASP A 342 20.33 11.30 -6.66
C ASP A 342 18.79 11.25 -6.52
N TYR A 343 18.12 12.39 -6.33
CA TYR A 343 16.66 12.45 -6.18
C TYR A 343 15.91 11.82 -7.35
N GLY A 344 16.29 12.12 -8.56
CA GLY A 344 15.70 11.56 -9.78
C GLY A 344 16.00 10.08 -9.98
N LYS A 345 16.83 9.50 -9.12
CA LYS A 345 17.17 8.08 -9.15
C LYS A 345 16.48 7.27 -8.04
N LEU A 346 15.59 7.87 -7.26
CA LEU A 346 14.81 7.18 -6.23
C LEU A 346 13.70 6.37 -6.88
N ILE A 347 13.79 5.05 -6.79
CA ILE A 347 12.73 4.13 -7.19
C ILE A 347 11.67 4.05 -6.09
N CYS A 348 12.08 4.04 -4.82
CA CYS A 348 11.21 4.05 -3.66
C CYS A 348 11.56 5.24 -2.76
N GLU A 349 10.79 6.32 -2.84
CA GLU A 349 10.98 7.53 -2.03
C GLU A 349 10.75 7.26 -0.55
N CYS A 350 9.79 6.38 -0.21
CA CYS A 350 9.46 6.05 1.18
C CYS A 350 10.60 5.37 1.93
N GLU A 351 11.39 4.51 1.27
CA GLU A 351 12.51 3.77 1.87
C GLU A 351 13.86 4.23 1.34
N LEU A 352 13.88 5.28 0.52
CA LEU A 352 15.08 5.86 -0.08
C LEU A 352 15.91 4.85 -0.88
N ALA A 353 15.23 3.90 -1.54
CA ALA A 353 15.90 2.94 -2.42
C ALA A 353 16.14 3.57 -3.79
N THR A 354 17.42 3.64 -4.19
CA THR A 354 17.82 4.21 -5.47
C THR A 354 17.74 3.18 -6.60
N ARG A 355 17.78 3.66 -7.86
CA ARG A 355 17.89 2.81 -9.03
C ARG A 355 19.10 1.88 -8.95
N ALA A 356 20.25 2.40 -8.51
CA ALA A 356 21.46 1.60 -8.33
C ALA A 356 21.28 0.47 -7.29
N ASP A 357 20.53 0.70 -6.21
CA ASP A 357 20.21 -0.35 -5.23
C ASP A 357 19.38 -1.46 -5.87
N ILE A 358 18.38 -1.11 -6.68
CA ILE A 358 17.51 -2.06 -7.37
C ILE A 358 18.31 -2.84 -8.43
N GLU A 359 19.08 -2.15 -9.27
CA GLU A 359 19.94 -2.77 -10.29
C GLU A 359 20.95 -3.74 -9.66
N ARG A 360 21.55 -3.38 -8.53
CA ARG A 360 22.45 -4.27 -7.77
C ARG A 360 21.71 -5.51 -7.28
N ALA A 361 20.52 -5.38 -6.71
CA ALA A 361 19.72 -6.52 -6.26
C ALA A 361 19.40 -7.47 -7.43
N ILE A 362 19.09 -6.93 -8.60
CA ILE A 362 18.78 -7.71 -9.79
C ILE A 362 20.05 -8.40 -10.35
N THR A 363 21.15 -7.68 -10.52
CA THR A 363 22.34 -8.18 -11.23
C THR A 363 23.26 -9.00 -10.35
N MET A 364 23.56 -8.51 -9.13
CA MET A 364 24.50 -9.14 -8.18
C MET A 364 23.77 -10.02 -7.16
N GLY A 365 22.59 -9.61 -6.68
CA GLY A 365 21.74 -10.35 -5.75
C GLY A 365 20.94 -11.47 -6.43
N ASN A 366 20.94 -11.54 -7.74
CA ASN A 366 20.20 -12.52 -8.54
C ASN A 366 18.69 -12.53 -8.29
N ALA A 367 18.12 -11.39 -7.95
CA ALA A 367 16.67 -11.26 -7.73
C ALA A 367 15.86 -11.67 -8.98
N GLN A 368 14.86 -12.51 -8.77
CA GLN A 368 13.95 -13.00 -9.82
C GLN A 368 12.56 -12.39 -9.67
N THR A 369 12.23 -11.92 -8.47
CA THR A 369 10.93 -11.36 -8.11
C THR A 369 11.08 -9.98 -7.47
N LEU A 370 9.99 -9.22 -7.38
CA LEU A 370 9.97 -7.94 -6.65
C LEU A 370 10.16 -8.16 -5.14
N ASP A 371 9.78 -9.32 -4.62
CA ASP A 371 9.99 -9.66 -3.22
C ASP A 371 11.46 -9.95 -2.89
N ASP A 372 12.24 -10.50 -3.82
CA ASP A 372 13.69 -10.62 -3.65
C ASP A 372 14.33 -9.23 -3.58
N ILE A 373 13.94 -8.32 -4.49
CA ILE A 373 14.38 -6.92 -4.46
C ILE A 373 13.99 -6.26 -3.13
N ARG A 374 12.77 -6.49 -2.63
CA ARG A 374 12.31 -5.97 -1.34
C ARG A 374 13.17 -6.45 -0.18
N ARG A 375 13.54 -7.72 -0.16
CA ARG A 375 14.36 -8.30 0.92
C ARG A 375 15.74 -7.64 0.99
N ASP A 376 16.32 -7.30 -0.14
CA ASP A 376 17.63 -6.62 -0.21
C ASP A 376 17.52 -5.10 0.05
N THR A 377 16.51 -4.43 -0.49
CA THR A 377 16.44 -2.96 -0.55
C THR A 377 15.34 -2.34 0.31
N ARG A 378 14.44 -3.13 0.90
CA ARG A 378 13.21 -2.71 1.60
C ARG A 378 12.17 -2.03 0.69
N LEU A 379 12.26 -2.21 -0.62
CA LEU A 379 11.28 -1.71 -1.59
C LEU A 379 9.84 -1.96 -1.12
N GLY A 380 8.97 -0.95 -1.13
CA GLY A 380 7.56 -1.07 -0.78
C GLY A 380 7.24 -1.28 0.70
N MET A 381 8.23 -1.16 1.61
CA MET A 381 8.02 -1.34 3.06
C MET A 381 7.58 -0.07 3.78
N GLY A 382 7.70 1.08 3.16
CA GLY A 382 7.39 2.38 3.75
C GLY A 382 5.90 2.75 3.66
N PRO A 383 5.54 4.02 3.99
CA PRO A 383 4.15 4.47 4.17
C PRO A 383 3.19 4.23 3.02
N CYS A 384 3.64 4.20 1.76
CA CYS A 384 2.77 3.98 0.59
C CYS A 384 2.50 2.50 0.27
N GLN A 385 3.23 1.57 0.91
CA GLN A 385 3.07 0.12 0.71
C GLN A 385 3.10 -0.31 -0.77
N GLY A 386 4.07 0.22 -1.54
CA GLY A 386 4.30 -0.19 -2.91
C GLY A 386 3.52 0.55 -3.99
N ALA A 387 2.77 1.61 -3.67
CA ALA A 387 1.90 2.30 -4.62
C ALA A 387 2.63 2.73 -5.92
N PHE A 388 3.85 3.22 -5.83
CA PHE A 388 4.61 3.73 -6.98
C PHE A 388 5.78 2.83 -7.36
N CYS A 389 6.54 2.38 -6.38
CA CYS A 389 7.79 1.66 -6.60
C CYS A 389 7.61 0.26 -7.18
N THR A 390 6.44 -0.38 -7.04
CA THR A 390 6.15 -1.68 -7.64
C THR A 390 6.25 -1.62 -9.16
N TYR A 391 5.60 -0.64 -9.78
CA TYR A 391 5.66 -0.41 -11.23
C TYR A 391 7.09 -0.13 -11.70
N ARG A 392 7.78 0.80 -11.04
CA ARG A 392 9.16 1.21 -11.38
C ARG A 392 10.13 0.03 -11.29
N ALA A 393 10.04 -0.75 -10.22
CA ALA A 393 10.91 -1.92 -10.04
C ALA A 393 10.58 -3.05 -11.02
N ALA A 394 9.30 -3.24 -11.39
CA ALA A 394 8.89 -4.19 -12.41
C ALA A 394 9.47 -3.83 -13.79
N GLY A 395 9.44 -2.55 -14.15
CA GLY A 395 10.05 -2.04 -15.38
C GLY A 395 11.56 -2.28 -15.42
N LEU A 396 12.26 -2.03 -14.31
CA LEU A 396 13.70 -2.32 -14.21
C LEU A 396 13.99 -3.83 -14.26
N LEU A 397 13.22 -4.65 -13.57
CA LEU A 397 13.38 -6.11 -13.59
C LEU A 397 13.19 -6.65 -15.01
N HIS A 398 12.16 -6.20 -15.74
CA HIS A 398 11.93 -6.56 -17.14
C HIS A 398 13.09 -6.13 -18.04
N SER A 399 13.51 -4.86 -17.93
CA SER A 399 14.56 -4.30 -18.80
C SER A 399 15.94 -4.93 -18.59
N ILE A 400 16.24 -5.43 -17.39
CA ILE A 400 17.55 -6.02 -17.05
C ILE A 400 17.58 -7.54 -17.27
N ARG A 401 16.51 -8.23 -16.87
CA ARG A 401 16.46 -9.71 -16.90
C ARG A 401 15.86 -10.28 -18.18
N HIS A 402 15.09 -9.47 -18.92
CA HIS A 402 14.36 -9.92 -20.11
C HIS A 402 13.50 -11.16 -19.85
N LEU A 403 12.89 -11.23 -18.67
CA LEU A 403 11.98 -12.31 -18.31
C LEU A 403 10.72 -12.27 -19.19
N PRO A 404 10.04 -13.41 -19.40
CA PRO A 404 8.74 -13.45 -20.05
C PRO A 404 7.79 -12.44 -19.39
N ILE A 405 7.00 -11.74 -20.21
CA ILE A 405 6.15 -10.65 -19.70
C ILE A 405 5.10 -11.15 -18.68
N GLU A 406 4.61 -12.36 -18.86
CA GLU A 406 3.66 -13.01 -17.94
C GLU A 406 4.27 -13.18 -16.55
N SER A 407 5.58 -13.48 -16.48
CA SER A 407 6.31 -13.59 -15.20
C SER A 407 6.46 -12.24 -14.51
N ILE A 408 6.64 -11.17 -15.26
CA ILE A 408 6.69 -9.80 -14.71
C ILE A 408 5.30 -9.39 -14.20
N ASN A 409 4.24 -9.66 -14.96
CA ASN A 409 2.87 -9.37 -14.56
C ASN A 409 2.50 -10.12 -13.28
N ALA A 410 2.87 -11.40 -13.20
CA ALA A 410 2.70 -12.21 -12.00
C ALA A 410 3.49 -11.64 -10.80
N ALA A 411 4.76 -11.25 -11.00
CA ALA A 411 5.57 -10.64 -9.94
C ALA A 411 4.97 -9.34 -9.41
N VAL A 412 4.34 -8.53 -10.26
CA VAL A 412 3.60 -7.31 -9.85
C VAL A 412 2.39 -7.68 -8.98
N ARG A 413 1.58 -8.66 -9.43
CA ARG A 413 0.39 -9.13 -8.69
C ARG A 413 0.77 -9.70 -7.33
N ASP A 414 1.77 -10.56 -7.27
CA ASP A 414 2.27 -11.16 -6.02
C ASP A 414 2.78 -10.11 -5.05
N PHE A 415 3.57 -9.14 -5.54
CA PHE A 415 4.09 -8.09 -4.69
C PHE A 415 2.98 -7.24 -4.09
N LEU A 416 1.97 -6.88 -4.86
CA LEU A 416 0.79 -6.15 -4.36
C LEU A 416 -0.01 -7.00 -3.37
N GLN A 417 -0.17 -8.30 -3.65
CA GLN A 417 -0.78 -9.25 -2.74
C GLN A 417 -0.03 -9.31 -1.40
N GLU A 418 1.30 -9.38 -1.43
CA GLU A 418 2.13 -9.34 -0.22
C GLU A 418 2.00 -8.01 0.55
N ARG A 419 1.79 -6.87 -0.14
CA ARG A 419 1.52 -5.57 0.51
C ARG A 419 0.10 -5.48 1.05
N TRP A 420 -0.85 -6.21 0.46
CA TRP A 420 -2.24 -6.27 0.90
C TRP A 420 -2.43 -7.09 2.19
N LYS A 421 -1.66 -8.16 2.36
CA LYS A 421 -1.68 -8.99 3.57
C LYS A 421 -1.48 -8.16 4.84
N GLY A 422 -2.28 -8.42 5.86
CA GLY A 422 -2.20 -7.76 7.16
C GLY A 422 -2.82 -6.35 7.20
N THR A 423 -3.56 -5.94 6.16
CA THR A 423 -4.33 -4.68 6.18
C THR A 423 -5.71 -4.87 6.80
N GLN A 424 -6.35 -6.02 6.61
CA GLN A 424 -7.71 -6.30 7.09
C GLN A 424 -7.92 -5.95 8.58
N PRO A 425 -7.06 -6.37 9.53
CA PRO A 425 -7.26 -6.08 10.95
C PRO A 425 -7.06 -4.60 11.32
N VAL A 426 -6.57 -3.77 10.40
CA VAL A 426 -6.22 -2.35 10.65
C VAL A 426 -7.01 -1.35 9.78
N LEU A 427 -8.14 -1.78 9.22
CA LEU A 427 -8.96 -0.99 8.30
C LEU A 427 -9.83 0.05 9.00
N TRP A 428 -9.21 1.06 9.56
CA TRP A 428 -9.89 2.26 10.07
C TRP A 428 -9.06 3.52 9.79
N GLY A 429 -9.62 4.69 10.02
CA GLY A 429 -8.97 5.97 9.79
C GLY A 429 -8.49 6.13 8.35
N GLN A 430 -7.24 6.48 8.18
CA GLN A 430 -6.62 6.76 6.87
C GLN A 430 -6.13 5.49 6.13
N GLN A 431 -6.22 4.31 6.72
CA GLN A 431 -5.74 3.07 6.08
C GLN A 431 -6.61 2.69 4.87
N LEU A 432 -7.93 2.82 4.96
CA LEU A 432 -8.81 2.60 3.81
C LEU A 432 -8.51 3.53 2.64
N ARG A 433 -8.13 4.78 2.93
CA ARG A 433 -7.70 5.72 1.89
C ARG A 433 -6.47 5.24 1.15
N GLN A 434 -5.46 4.72 1.86
CA GLN A 434 -4.26 4.17 1.24
C GLN A 434 -4.56 2.90 0.44
N ALA A 435 -5.41 2.02 0.96
CA ALA A 435 -5.83 0.82 0.25
C ALA A 435 -6.54 1.17 -1.07
N ARG A 436 -7.46 2.14 -1.03
CA ARG A 436 -8.16 2.61 -2.24
C ARG A 436 -7.26 3.33 -3.23
N LEU A 437 -6.21 4.02 -2.76
CA LEU A 437 -5.20 4.61 -3.63
C LEU A 437 -4.45 3.55 -4.43
N ASN A 438 -4.06 2.44 -3.79
CA ASN A 438 -3.38 1.36 -4.48
C ASN A 438 -4.28 0.72 -5.55
N GLU A 439 -5.57 0.54 -5.26
CA GLU A 439 -6.53 0.09 -6.29
C GLU A 439 -6.68 1.10 -7.43
N LEU A 440 -6.79 2.40 -7.15
CA LEU A 440 -6.87 3.42 -8.20
C LEU A 440 -5.67 3.32 -9.16
N ILE A 441 -4.46 3.22 -8.62
CA ILE A 441 -3.25 3.14 -9.45
C ILE A 441 -3.25 1.85 -10.28
N TYR A 442 -3.41 0.69 -9.63
CA TYR A 442 -3.19 -0.59 -10.30
C TYR A 442 -4.40 -1.13 -11.05
N LEU A 443 -5.62 -0.87 -10.59
CA LEU A 443 -6.82 -1.40 -11.24
C LEU A 443 -7.45 -0.39 -12.21
N ASP A 444 -7.41 0.92 -11.90
CA ASP A 444 -7.99 1.92 -12.77
C ASP A 444 -6.97 2.48 -13.77
N VAL A 445 -5.91 3.15 -13.32
CA VAL A 445 -4.96 3.81 -14.22
C VAL A 445 -4.16 2.80 -15.05
N LEU A 446 -3.63 1.74 -14.40
CA LEU A 446 -2.75 0.75 -15.03
C LEU A 446 -3.47 -0.48 -15.58
N ASN A 447 -4.70 -0.76 -15.14
CA ASN A 447 -5.54 -1.89 -15.59
C ASN A 447 -4.86 -3.27 -15.43
N LEU A 448 -4.15 -3.47 -14.31
CA LEU A 448 -3.33 -4.65 -14.02
C LEU A 448 -4.11 -5.98 -14.08
N ASP A 449 -5.35 -5.98 -13.63
CA ASP A 449 -6.21 -7.16 -13.58
C ASP A 449 -6.60 -7.71 -14.97
N HIS A 450 -6.41 -6.93 -16.01
CA HIS A 450 -6.67 -7.31 -17.41
C HIS A 450 -5.39 -7.64 -18.20
N LEU A 451 -4.23 -7.67 -17.56
CA LEU A 451 -3.00 -8.13 -18.20
C LEU A 451 -3.00 -9.66 -18.38
N PRO A 452 -2.37 -10.19 -19.42
CA PRO A 452 -2.16 -11.63 -19.59
C PRO A 452 -1.33 -12.25 -18.46
N GLY A 453 -1.55 -13.54 -18.25
CA GLY A 453 -0.79 -14.34 -17.30
C GLY A 453 -1.65 -14.89 -16.16
N PRO A 454 -1.10 -15.77 -15.32
CA PRO A 454 -1.81 -16.33 -14.18
C PRO A 454 -2.21 -15.23 -13.20
N ALA A 455 -3.38 -15.39 -12.60
CA ALA A 455 -3.90 -14.45 -11.59
C ALA A 455 -2.98 -14.34 -10.37
N GLU A 456 -2.31 -15.44 -10.04
CA GLU A 456 -1.32 -15.56 -8.96
C GLU A 456 -0.17 -16.43 -9.44
N THR A 457 1.07 -16.18 -8.98
CA THR A 457 2.12 -17.18 -9.12
C THR A 457 1.92 -18.23 -8.02
N HIS A 458 2.24 -19.48 -8.31
CA HIS A 458 2.21 -20.57 -7.34
C HIS A 458 3.19 -20.37 -6.16
N LEU A 459 3.91 -19.27 -6.13
CA LEU A 459 4.80 -18.85 -5.05
C LEU A 459 4.08 -17.99 -3.99
N ALA A 460 2.84 -17.54 -4.27
CA ALA A 460 2.00 -16.92 -3.26
C ALA A 460 1.60 -17.98 -2.23
N SER A 461 1.87 -17.71 -0.97
CA SER A 461 1.65 -18.66 0.13
C SER A 461 0.16 -19.03 0.26
N GLU A 462 -0.26 -20.16 -0.33
CA GLU A 462 -1.61 -20.73 -0.20
C GLU A 462 -2.14 -20.86 1.24
N PRO A 463 -1.33 -21.19 2.27
CA PRO A 463 -1.85 -21.42 3.61
C PRO A 463 -2.68 -20.29 4.19
N TYR A 464 -2.35 -19.03 3.84
CA TYR A 464 -3.06 -17.87 4.40
C TYR A 464 -4.45 -17.66 3.78
N ILE A 465 -4.63 -18.00 2.50
CA ILE A 465 -5.92 -17.86 1.79
C ILE A 465 -6.90 -18.94 2.23
N GLN A 466 -6.45 -20.19 2.40
CA GLN A 466 -7.28 -21.30 2.87
C GLN A 466 -7.78 -21.08 4.31
N PHE A 467 -6.99 -20.45 5.17
CA PHE A 467 -7.36 -20.19 6.55
C PHE A 467 -8.57 -19.24 6.69
N LEU A 468 -8.64 -18.19 5.88
CA LEU A 468 -9.75 -17.23 5.96
C LEU A 468 -11.06 -17.80 5.39
N ALA A 469 -10.99 -18.69 4.41
CA ALA A 469 -12.15 -19.42 3.91
C ALA A 469 -12.70 -20.45 4.91
N GLN A 470 -11.87 -20.97 5.82
CA GLN A 470 -12.28 -21.92 6.86
C GLN A 470 -12.76 -21.23 8.14
N ALA A 471 -12.31 -20.02 8.43
CA ALA A 471 -12.74 -19.24 9.58
C ALA A 471 -14.22 -18.79 9.50
N ASP A 472 -14.75 -18.62 8.29
CA ASP A 472 -16.17 -18.30 8.07
C ASP A 472 -17.12 -19.48 8.39
N ASN A 473 -16.62 -20.71 8.57
CA ASN A 473 -17.42 -21.90 8.87
C ASN A 473 -17.33 -22.39 10.34
N ALA A 474 -16.55 -21.70 11.17
CA ALA A 474 -16.54 -22.00 12.61
C ALA A 474 -17.55 -21.10 13.31
N ASP A 475 -18.74 -21.63 13.60
CA ASP A 475 -19.70 -21.03 14.52
C ASP A 475 -19.02 -20.83 15.89
N ILE A 476 -18.49 -19.65 16.11
CA ILE A 476 -18.06 -19.22 17.43
C ILE A 476 -19.34 -18.74 18.14
N GLU A 477 -19.89 -19.56 18.98
CA GLU A 477 -20.84 -19.15 20.01
C GLU A 477 -20.21 -18.01 20.83
N HIS A 478 -20.51 -16.79 20.46
CA HIS A 478 -20.22 -15.63 21.29
C HIS A 478 -21.25 -15.58 22.41
N SER A 479 -20.79 -15.85 23.63
CA SER A 479 -21.52 -15.45 24.83
C SER A 479 -21.83 -13.95 24.74
N ASP A 480 -23.12 -13.63 24.84
CA ASP A 480 -23.64 -12.26 24.96
C ASP A 480 -22.96 -11.53 26.14
N SER A 481 -21.89 -10.84 25.89
CA SER A 481 -21.33 -9.85 26.80
C SER A 481 -21.61 -8.46 26.23
N GLU A 482 -22.54 -7.79 26.89
CA GLU A 482 -22.87 -6.36 26.90
C GLU A 482 -22.43 -5.56 25.66
N LYS A 483 -23.45 -5.14 24.87
CA LYS A 483 -23.27 -4.08 23.88
C LYS A 483 -22.56 -2.90 24.57
N PRO A 484 -21.35 -2.50 24.14
CA PRO A 484 -20.78 -1.28 24.67
C PRO A 484 -21.73 -0.13 24.34
N ALA A 485 -22.04 0.66 25.37
CA ALA A 485 -22.78 1.91 25.21
C ALA A 485 -22.11 2.70 24.08
N SER A 486 -22.93 3.21 23.15
CA SER A 486 -22.47 4.11 22.10
C SER A 486 -21.61 5.18 22.76
N PRO A 487 -20.37 5.44 22.30
CA PRO A 487 -19.65 6.59 22.80
C PRO A 487 -20.50 7.82 22.51
N ASP A 488 -20.65 8.68 23.50
CA ASP A 488 -21.25 9.99 23.35
C ASP A 488 -20.49 10.74 22.24
N ILE A 489 -20.97 10.59 21.01
CA ILE A 489 -20.56 11.44 19.91
C ILE A 489 -21.16 12.80 20.28
N PRO A 490 -20.39 13.91 20.33
CA PRO A 490 -20.96 15.21 20.53
C PRO A 490 -22.05 15.40 19.46
N ARG A 491 -23.30 15.36 19.86
CA ARG A 491 -24.40 15.81 19.00
C ARG A 491 -24.05 17.22 18.57
N PRO A 492 -24.35 17.63 17.32
CA PRO A 492 -24.16 19.01 16.89
C PRO A 492 -24.74 19.92 18.01
N GLY A 493 -23.85 20.75 18.56
CA GLY A 493 -24.09 21.42 19.84
C GLY A 493 -25.51 22.00 19.95
N GLU A 494 -26.14 21.84 21.10
CA GLU A 494 -27.32 22.55 21.47
C GLU A 494 -27.07 24.06 21.22
N ALA A 495 -27.63 24.56 20.14
CA ALA A 495 -27.48 25.93 19.74
C ALA A 495 -28.17 26.79 20.81
N GLN A 496 -27.39 27.59 21.53
CA GLN A 496 -27.92 28.75 22.23
C GLN A 496 -28.82 29.47 21.24
N SER A 497 -30.03 29.83 21.67
CA SER A 497 -31.06 30.50 20.89
C SER A 497 -30.47 31.67 20.08
N ALA A 498 -30.19 31.42 18.81
CA ALA A 498 -29.75 32.45 17.89
C ALA A 498 -30.95 33.34 17.57
N SER A 499 -30.91 34.57 18.09
CA SER A 499 -31.70 35.67 17.56
C SER A 499 -31.62 35.66 16.04
N SER A 500 -32.77 35.80 15.35
CA SER A 500 -32.99 35.85 13.91
C SER A 500 -31.75 36.22 13.09
N LEU A 501 -31.04 35.19 12.56
CA LEU A 501 -29.92 35.38 11.63
C LEU A 501 -30.51 35.95 10.33
N ASP A 502 -30.09 37.15 10.02
CA ASP A 502 -30.45 37.85 8.79
C ASP A 502 -29.69 37.18 7.61
N PHE A 503 -30.36 36.27 6.92
CA PHE A 503 -29.84 35.57 5.74
C PHE A 503 -29.59 36.50 4.55
N SER A 504 -30.02 37.77 4.62
CA SER A 504 -29.76 38.76 3.56
C SER A 504 -28.27 39.06 3.38
N LYS A 505 -27.40 38.65 4.29
CA LYS A 505 -25.96 38.82 4.24
C LYS A 505 -25.19 37.64 3.61
N SER A 506 -25.86 36.57 3.17
CA SER A 506 -25.20 35.46 2.44
C SER A 506 -24.67 35.98 1.12
N LYS A 507 -23.34 36.05 0.99
CA LYS A 507 -22.68 36.48 -0.24
C LYS A 507 -22.54 35.34 -1.27
N THR A 508 -23.05 34.15 -1.00
CA THR A 508 -22.87 32.92 -1.79
C THR A 508 -24.21 32.21 -1.96
N ASP A 509 -24.63 31.94 -3.20
CA ASP A 509 -25.84 31.18 -3.47
C ASP A 509 -25.57 29.69 -3.32
N VAL A 510 -24.49 29.21 -3.97
CA VAL A 510 -24.06 27.78 -3.92
C VAL A 510 -22.63 27.67 -3.40
N LEU A 511 -22.45 26.88 -2.33
CA LEU A 511 -21.16 26.51 -1.80
C LEU A 511 -20.86 25.03 -2.10
N VAL A 512 -19.79 24.79 -2.85
CA VAL A 512 -19.32 23.44 -3.16
C VAL A 512 -18.17 23.07 -2.24
N ILE A 513 -18.23 21.88 -1.62
CA ILE A 513 -17.22 21.35 -0.71
C ILE A 513 -16.50 20.19 -1.38
N GLY A 514 -15.28 20.45 -1.88
CA GLY A 514 -14.45 19.51 -2.64
C GLY A 514 -14.16 19.99 -4.07
N ALA A 515 -12.89 19.88 -4.50
CA ALA A 515 -12.43 20.26 -5.84
C ALA A 515 -11.99 19.06 -6.69
N GLY A 516 -12.63 17.90 -6.50
CA GLY A 516 -12.59 16.80 -7.43
C GLY A 516 -13.49 17.07 -8.65
N LEU A 517 -13.54 16.14 -9.62
CA LEU A 517 -14.31 16.31 -10.84
C LEU A 517 -15.77 16.70 -10.57
N ALA A 518 -16.46 15.99 -9.65
CA ALA A 518 -17.86 16.26 -9.32
C ALA A 518 -18.07 17.69 -8.80
N GLY A 519 -17.21 18.14 -7.88
CA GLY A 519 -17.32 19.48 -7.31
C GLY A 519 -17.00 20.59 -8.30
N LEU A 520 -15.99 20.40 -9.15
CA LEU A 520 -15.64 21.36 -10.19
C LEU A 520 -16.72 21.45 -11.28
N VAL A 521 -17.32 20.33 -11.69
CA VAL A 521 -18.45 20.32 -12.64
C VAL A 521 -19.68 21.01 -12.02
N ALA A 522 -19.99 20.72 -10.76
CA ALA A 522 -21.04 21.41 -10.05
C ALA A 522 -20.79 22.94 -9.94
N GLY A 523 -19.54 23.31 -9.60
CA GLY A 523 -19.13 24.72 -9.56
C GLY A 523 -19.27 25.42 -10.91
N TRP A 524 -18.81 24.78 -11.98
CA TRP A 524 -18.94 25.27 -13.35
C TRP A 524 -20.41 25.43 -13.76
N GLN A 525 -21.22 24.40 -13.58
CA GLN A 525 -22.63 24.44 -13.94
C GLN A 525 -23.40 25.53 -13.14
N SER A 526 -23.09 25.66 -11.85
CA SER A 526 -23.70 26.68 -11.00
C SER A 526 -23.35 28.12 -11.44
N THR A 527 -22.07 28.36 -11.76
CA THR A 527 -21.65 29.69 -12.29
C THR A 527 -22.27 29.98 -13.66
N LYS A 528 -22.38 28.95 -14.53
CA LYS A 528 -23.00 29.06 -15.85
C LYS A 528 -24.47 29.50 -15.75
N GLN A 529 -25.18 29.08 -14.69
CA GLN A 529 -26.55 29.49 -14.39
C GLN A 529 -26.64 30.89 -13.72
N GLY A 530 -25.52 31.57 -13.49
CA GLY A 530 -25.50 32.91 -12.88
C GLY A 530 -25.48 32.91 -11.35
N ASN A 531 -25.39 31.76 -10.69
CA ASN A 531 -25.31 31.70 -9.23
C ASN A 531 -23.94 32.20 -8.73
N LYS A 532 -23.95 32.94 -7.62
CA LYS A 532 -22.73 33.30 -6.88
C LYS A 532 -22.15 32.05 -6.23
N THR A 533 -21.18 31.46 -6.88
CA THR A 533 -20.63 30.14 -6.53
C THR A 533 -19.25 30.23 -5.90
N ARG A 534 -19.04 29.44 -4.84
CA ARG A 534 -17.75 29.26 -4.21
C ARG A 534 -17.45 27.77 -4.06
N VAL A 535 -16.24 27.34 -4.48
CA VAL A 535 -15.72 26.00 -4.25
C VAL A 535 -14.64 26.08 -3.15
N ILE A 536 -14.74 25.25 -2.12
CA ILE A 536 -13.76 25.17 -1.03
C ILE A 536 -13.25 23.74 -0.97
N ALA A 537 -11.92 23.57 -0.93
CA ALA A 537 -11.31 22.26 -0.90
C ALA A 537 -10.04 22.21 -0.04
N LYS A 538 -9.79 21.07 0.61
CA LYS A 538 -8.53 20.76 1.30
C LYS A 538 -7.37 20.64 0.32
N GLY A 539 -7.64 20.11 -0.88
CA GLY A 539 -6.65 19.88 -1.95
C GLY A 539 -7.35 19.67 -3.29
N TRP A 540 -6.60 19.21 -4.28
CA TRP A 540 -7.05 19.19 -5.68
C TRP A 540 -7.93 17.99 -6.06
N GLY A 541 -8.18 17.06 -5.16
CA GLY A 541 -9.00 15.87 -5.40
C GLY A 541 -8.30 14.77 -6.23
N ALA A 542 -9.03 13.68 -6.48
CA ALA A 542 -8.51 12.51 -7.19
C ALA A 542 -8.29 12.74 -8.70
N THR A 543 -8.80 13.82 -9.29
CA THR A 543 -8.66 14.16 -10.71
C THR A 543 -7.18 14.25 -11.13
N HIS A 544 -6.28 14.70 -10.24
CA HIS A 544 -4.83 14.74 -10.47
C HIS A 544 -4.16 13.36 -10.53
N TRP A 545 -4.90 12.30 -10.24
CA TRP A 545 -4.41 10.93 -10.21
C TRP A 545 -5.09 10.06 -11.27
N SER A 546 -6.15 10.55 -11.91
CA SER A 546 -6.88 9.85 -12.96
C SER A 546 -6.17 9.94 -14.31
N SER A 547 -6.62 9.15 -15.26
CA SER A 547 -6.11 9.16 -16.65
C SER A 547 -6.36 10.48 -17.41
N GLY A 548 -7.22 11.35 -16.90
CA GLY A 548 -7.72 12.54 -17.59
C GLY A 548 -8.81 12.25 -18.62
N CYS A 549 -9.24 10.98 -18.74
CA CYS A 549 -10.41 10.56 -19.52
C CYS A 549 -11.68 10.69 -18.69
N ILE A 550 -12.83 10.50 -19.32
CA ILE A 550 -14.13 10.37 -18.67
C ILE A 550 -14.69 8.99 -18.98
N ASP A 551 -14.63 8.11 -17.98
CA ASP A 551 -15.15 6.76 -18.07
C ASP A 551 -16.59 6.71 -17.56
N ILE A 552 -17.52 6.30 -18.42
CA ILE A 552 -18.94 6.17 -18.07
C ILE A 552 -19.25 4.77 -17.57
N LEU A 553 -18.83 3.78 -18.32
CA LEU A 553 -18.93 2.36 -17.96
C LEU A 553 -17.93 1.58 -18.81
N GLY A 554 -16.89 1.07 -18.16
CA GLY A 554 -15.88 0.26 -18.83
C GLY A 554 -16.12 -1.24 -18.70
N TYR A 555 -16.73 -1.68 -17.59
CA TYR A 555 -17.01 -3.08 -17.30
C TYR A 555 -18.35 -3.23 -16.58
N LEU A 556 -19.08 -4.31 -16.89
CA LEU A 556 -20.31 -4.65 -16.18
C LEU A 556 -20.00 -5.48 -14.92
N PRO A 557 -20.69 -5.20 -13.79
CA PRO A 557 -20.60 -6.05 -12.61
C PRO A 557 -20.89 -7.51 -12.92
N GLY A 558 -19.96 -8.40 -12.49
CA GLY A 558 -20.03 -9.84 -12.76
C GLY A 558 -19.55 -10.26 -14.16
N LYS A 559 -19.14 -9.33 -15.03
CA LYS A 559 -18.59 -9.58 -16.36
C LYS A 559 -17.30 -8.78 -16.58
N TYR A 560 -16.48 -8.64 -15.54
CA TYR A 560 -15.28 -7.78 -15.57
C TYR A 560 -14.20 -8.22 -16.56
N GLU A 561 -14.28 -9.44 -17.12
CA GLU A 561 -13.31 -9.95 -18.09
C GLU A 561 -13.45 -9.31 -19.47
N ASN A 562 -14.64 -8.81 -19.81
CA ASN A 562 -14.95 -8.26 -21.12
C ASN A 562 -15.22 -6.75 -21.04
N PRO A 563 -14.46 -5.91 -21.78
CA PRO A 563 -14.73 -4.49 -21.80
C PRO A 563 -16.10 -4.20 -22.46
N VAL A 564 -16.80 -3.22 -21.90
CA VAL A 564 -18.03 -2.68 -22.48
C VAL A 564 -17.68 -1.94 -23.79
N ILE A 565 -18.30 -2.33 -24.88
CA ILE A 565 -18.11 -1.68 -26.18
C ILE A 565 -19.04 -0.46 -26.32
N SER A 566 -20.34 -0.62 -26.03
CA SER A 566 -21.33 0.45 -26.06
C SER A 566 -21.79 0.75 -24.62
N PRO A 567 -21.35 1.88 -24.03
CA PRO A 567 -21.90 2.32 -22.74
C PRO A 567 -23.41 2.52 -22.74
N ALA A 568 -24.00 3.06 -23.84
CA ALA A 568 -25.44 3.30 -23.95
C ALA A 568 -26.26 2.02 -23.75
N ASP A 569 -25.89 0.93 -24.40
CA ASP A 569 -26.60 -0.36 -24.30
C ASP A 569 -26.38 -0.99 -22.90
N SER A 570 -25.16 -0.91 -22.39
CA SER A 570 -24.78 -1.55 -21.14
C SER A 570 -25.31 -0.83 -19.89
N LEU A 571 -25.53 0.48 -19.96
CA LEU A 571 -26.13 1.26 -18.86
C LEU A 571 -27.55 0.80 -18.53
N GLN A 572 -28.34 0.40 -19.52
CA GLN A 572 -29.68 -0.13 -19.29
C GLN A 572 -29.63 -1.46 -18.52
N GLU A 573 -28.71 -2.35 -18.89
CA GLU A 573 -28.49 -3.62 -18.17
C GLU A 573 -28.03 -3.36 -16.72
N LEU A 574 -27.11 -2.41 -16.54
CA LEU A 574 -26.60 -2.03 -15.21
C LEU A 574 -27.70 -1.52 -14.29
N ILE A 575 -28.50 -0.56 -14.77
CA ILE A 575 -29.60 0.05 -13.99
C ILE A 575 -30.68 -0.98 -13.64
N ALA A 576 -31.01 -1.87 -14.60
CA ALA A 576 -31.97 -2.93 -14.35
C ALA A 576 -31.52 -3.94 -13.29
N LYS A 577 -30.21 -4.23 -13.23
CA LYS A 577 -29.61 -5.15 -12.24
C LYS A 577 -29.32 -4.48 -10.88
N ASN A 578 -29.03 -3.19 -10.88
CA ASN A 578 -28.74 -2.42 -9.68
C ASN A 578 -29.56 -1.10 -9.67
N PRO A 579 -30.82 -1.13 -9.24
CA PRO A 579 -31.68 0.05 -9.18
C PRO A 579 -31.19 1.14 -8.21
N GLU A 580 -30.30 0.81 -7.29
CA GLU A 580 -29.69 1.75 -6.36
C GLU A 580 -28.38 2.37 -6.89
N HIS A 581 -27.95 2.01 -8.10
CA HIS A 581 -26.79 2.61 -8.73
C HIS A 581 -27.00 4.11 -8.97
N PRO A 582 -26.00 4.99 -8.79
CA PRO A 582 -26.16 6.43 -9.02
C PRO A 582 -26.73 6.80 -10.40
N TYR A 583 -26.44 6.01 -11.44
CA TYR A 583 -27.04 6.22 -12.77
C TYR A 583 -28.55 5.93 -12.82
N ALA A 584 -29.10 5.19 -11.88
CA ALA A 584 -30.55 4.97 -11.81
C ALA A 584 -31.33 6.21 -11.37
N LEU A 585 -30.67 7.17 -10.75
CA LEU A 585 -31.23 8.51 -10.44
C LEU A 585 -31.39 9.37 -11.69
N LEU A 586 -30.70 9.00 -12.76
CA LEU A 586 -30.68 9.68 -14.05
C LEU A 586 -31.15 8.70 -15.14
N ASN A 587 -31.76 9.22 -16.19
CA ASN A 587 -32.00 8.43 -17.39
C ASN A 587 -30.86 8.63 -18.41
N LEU A 588 -30.84 7.81 -19.46
CA LEU A 588 -29.79 7.87 -20.50
C LEU A 588 -29.72 9.27 -21.14
N GLU A 589 -30.86 9.92 -21.37
CA GLU A 589 -30.96 11.26 -21.95
C GLU A 589 -30.25 12.30 -21.06
N ARG A 590 -30.49 12.27 -19.75
CA ARG A 590 -29.81 13.16 -18.80
C ARG A 590 -28.29 12.95 -18.79
N ILE A 591 -27.82 11.72 -18.85
CA ILE A 591 -26.40 11.40 -18.98
C ILE A 591 -25.82 12.00 -20.26
N GLN A 592 -26.51 11.80 -21.39
CA GLN A 592 -26.10 12.33 -22.71
C GLN A 592 -26.04 13.86 -22.71
N ILE A 593 -27.01 14.56 -22.11
CA ILE A 593 -27.00 16.03 -22.00
C ILE A 593 -25.78 16.51 -21.23
N ALA A 594 -25.48 15.90 -20.06
CA ALA A 594 -24.32 16.28 -19.25
C ALA A 594 -23.01 16.08 -20.01
N LEU A 595 -22.84 14.96 -20.71
CA LEU A 595 -21.67 14.69 -21.53
C LEU A 595 -21.52 15.68 -22.67
N SER A 596 -22.60 15.95 -23.42
CA SER A 596 -22.58 16.86 -24.59
C SER A 596 -22.21 18.28 -24.19
N GLU A 597 -22.76 18.78 -23.05
CA GLU A 597 -22.42 20.10 -22.53
C GLU A 597 -20.97 20.17 -22.03
N PHE A 598 -20.47 19.08 -21.43
CA PHE A 598 -19.09 18.99 -20.97
C PHE A 598 -18.12 18.93 -22.15
N GLN A 599 -18.44 18.17 -23.20
CA GLN A 599 -17.64 18.13 -24.44
C GLN A 599 -17.60 19.51 -25.10
N ALA A 600 -18.70 20.23 -25.16
CA ALA A 600 -18.75 21.58 -25.71
C ALA A 600 -17.82 22.56 -24.95
N LEU A 601 -17.71 22.42 -23.63
CA LEU A 601 -16.74 23.17 -22.81
C LEU A 601 -15.28 22.79 -23.19
N THR A 602 -14.99 21.49 -23.30
CA THR A 602 -13.62 21.03 -23.57
C THR A 602 -13.15 21.36 -24.97
N GLN A 603 -14.04 21.32 -25.97
CA GLN A 603 -13.74 21.68 -27.37
C GLN A 603 -13.35 23.15 -27.56
N GLN A 604 -13.79 24.04 -26.65
CA GLN A 604 -13.40 25.46 -26.65
C GLN A 604 -12.05 25.72 -25.93
N SER A 605 -11.35 24.67 -25.55
CA SER A 605 -10.10 24.72 -24.78
C SER A 605 -8.95 23.97 -25.48
N ASP A 606 -7.76 24.05 -24.90
CA ASP A 606 -6.59 23.27 -25.35
C ASP A 606 -6.64 21.78 -24.96
N TYR A 607 -7.81 21.29 -24.46
CA TYR A 607 -7.99 19.91 -24.00
C TYR A 607 -9.30 19.29 -24.50
N PRO A 608 -9.51 19.17 -25.84
CA PRO A 608 -10.74 18.62 -26.40
C PRO A 608 -10.87 17.14 -26.06
N LEU A 609 -12.03 16.73 -25.53
CA LEU A 609 -12.40 15.34 -25.28
C LEU A 609 -13.27 14.82 -26.44
N LEU A 610 -12.90 13.66 -26.98
CA LEU A 610 -13.57 12.99 -28.08
C LEU A 610 -14.14 11.64 -27.66
N GLY A 611 -15.29 11.28 -28.20
CA GLY A 611 -15.99 10.03 -27.92
C GLY A 611 -17.49 10.21 -27.78
N SER A 612 -18.20 9.13 -27.48
CA SER A 612 -19.67 9.14 -27.25
C SER A 612 -20.09 7.93 -26.42
N LEU A 613 -21.35 7.87 -26.00
CA LEU A 613 -21.93 6.70 -25.31
C LEU A 613 -22.08 5.47 -26.23
N GLU A 614 -22.00 5.66 -27.55
CA GLU A 614 -22.17 4.58 -28.53
C GLU A 614 -20.97 3.63 -28.57
N ARG A 615 -19.78 4.14 -28.22
CA ARG A 615 -18.55 3.35 -28.31
C ARG A 615 -17.47 3.80 -27.35
N ASN A 616 -16.93 2.86 -26.57
CA ASN A 616 -15.68 3.05 -25.84
C ASN A 616 -14.46 2.97 -26.77
N TRP A 617 -13.50 3.85 -26.57
CA TRP A 617 -12.13 3.70 -27.03
C TRP A 617 -11.44 2.58 -26.26
N LEU A 618 -10.53 1.85 -26.89
CA LEU A 618 -9.66 0.87 -26.25
C LEU A 618 -8.21 1.38 -26.28
N LEU A 619 -7.78 2.01 -25.19
CA LEU A 619 -6.49 2.72 -25.12
C LEU A 619 -5.46 1.96 -24.27
N PRO A 620 -4.15 2.04 -24.63
CA PRO A 620 -3.09 1.43 -23.84
C PRO A 620 -2.85 2.18 -22.52
N THR A 621 -2.44 1.45 -21.49
CA THR A 621 -1.94 1.99 -20.23
C THR A 621 -0.42 1.92 -20.14
N ALA A 622 0.18 2.56 -19.14
CA ALA A 622 1.63 2.47 -18.93
C ALA A 622 2.14 1.07 -18.53
N LEU A 623 1.26 0.14 -18.15
CA LEU A 623 1.59 -1.29 -18.05
C LEU A 623 1.40 -2.05 -19.38
N GLY A 624 0.84 -1.40 -20.42
CA GLY A 624 0.49 -2.06 -21.68
C GLY A 624 -0.82 -2.84 -21.63
N ALA A 625 -1.62 -2.72 -20.57
CA ALA A 625 -2.98 -3.23 -20.54
C ALA A 625 -3.90 -2.36 -21.42
N ILE A 626 -4.95 -2.96 -21.99
CA ILE A 626 -5.94 -2.27 -22.82
C ILE A 626 -7.08 -1.80 -21.92
N ARG A 627 -7.37 -0.49 -21.95
CA ARG A 627 -8.34 0.18 -21.08
C ARG A 627 -9.51 0.75 -21.89
N PRO A 628 -10.78 0.36 -21.59
CA PRO A 628 -11.94 1.01 -22.20
C PRO A 628 -12.19 2.38 -21.59
N THR A 629 -12.52 3.39 -22.41
CA THR A 629 -12.88 4.74 -21.98
C THR A 629 -13.89 5.39 -22.92
N CYS A 630 -14.85 6.14 -22.39
CA CYS A 630 -15.91 6.76 -23.18
C CYS A 630 -15.45 8.05 -23.87
N LEU A 631 -14.92 9.02 -23.08
CA LEU A 631 -14.36 10.24 -23.65
C LEU A 631 -12.86 10.31 -23.32
N ALA A 632 -12.05 10.49 -24.33
CA ALA A 632 -10.61 10.62 -24.18
C ALA A 632 -10.10 11.94 -24.79
N PRO A 633 -9.00 12.51 -24.26
CA PRO A 633 -8.33 13.64 -24.89
C PRO A 633 -7.95 13.34 -26.34
N GLN A 634 -8.05 14.34 -27.21
CA GLN A 634 -7.65 14.21 -28.62
C GLN A 634 -6.23 13.62 -28.75
N SER A 635 -5.33 13.99 -27.86
CA SER A 635 -3.95 13.50 -27.82
C SER A 635 -3.81 12.01 -27.48
N MET A 636 -4.88 11.29 -27.13
CA MET A 636 -4.84 9.84 -26.82
C MET A 636 -5.47 8.97 -27.90
N ILE A 637 -6.33 9.53 -28.76
CA ILE A 637 -7.22 8.78 -29.67
C ILE A 637 -6.43 7.92 -30.68
N ALA A 638 -5.30 8.41 -31.18
CA ALA A 638 -4.47 7.64 -32.09
C ALA A 638 -3.87 6.37 -31.46
N GLY A 639 -3.99 6.22 -30.15
CA GLY A 639 -3.64 5.01 -29.37
C GLY A 639 -4.69 3.90 -29.42
N ASP A 640 -5.89 4.12 -30.00
CA ASP A 640 -6.94 3.09 -30.07
C ASP A 640 -6.46 1.81 -30.74
N VAL A 641 -6.35 0.73 -29.96
CA VAL A 641 -5.80 -0.55 -30.42
C VAL A 641 -6.69 -1.25 -31.44
N GLN A 642 -7.95 -0.83 -31.56
CA GLN A 642 -8.88 -1.37 -32.56
C GLN A 642 -8.44 -1.05 -34.01
N SER A 643 -7.60 -0.03 -34.22
CA SER A 643 -7.03 0.29 -35.53
C SER A 643 -6.05 -0.76 -36.07
N ARG A 644 -5.46 -1.58 -35.16
CA ARG A 644 -4.45 -2.62 -35.48
C ARG A 644 -3.19 -2.14 -36.22
N GLU A 645 -3.02 -0.84 -36.40
CA GLU A 645 -1.82 -0.28 -37.04
C GLU A 645 -0.59 -0.40 -36.11
N PRO A 646 0.61 -0.64 -36.68
CA PRO A 646 1.85 -0.72 -35.89
C PRO A 646 2.13 0.57 -35.17
N MET A 647 2.54 0.46 -33.90
CA MET A 647 2.89 1.61 -33.06
C MET A 647 4.31 1.50 -32.50
N LEU A 648 4.93 2.65 -32.30
CA LEU A 648 6.23 2.80 -31.63
C LEU A 648 6.03 3.51 -30.29
N ILE A 649 6.37 2.86 -29.19
CA ILE A 649 6.24 3.40 -27.85
C ILE A 649 7.56 4.04 -27.43
N ILE A 650 7.52 5.32 -27.07
CA ILE A 650 8.70 6.12 -26.69
C ILE A 650 8.87 6.14 -25.19
N GLY A 651 10.08 5.83 -24.72
CA GLY A 651 10.53 6.02 -23.34
C GLY A 651 11.74 6.95 -23.28
N PHE A 652 12.10 7.38 -22.07
CA PHE A 652 13.29 8.20 -21.81
C PHE A 652 14.13 7.54 -20.72
N SER A 653 15.44 7.39 -20.94
CA SER A 653 16.34 6.65 -20.04
C SER A 653 16.39 7.24 -18.62
N GLN A 654 16.17 8.55 -18.48
CA GLN A 654 16.17 9.27 -17.21
C GLN A 654 14.80 9.31 -16.52
N TYR A 655 13.71 8.92 -17.21
CA TYR A 655 12.36 8.96 -16.69
C TYR A 655 11.92 7.60 -16.15
N GLN A 656 11.63 7.53 -14.85
CA GLN A 656 11.40 6.26 -14.15
C GLN A 656 9.93 5.88 -14.00
N ASP A 657 9.00 6.75 -14.39
CA ASP A 657 7.55 6.52 -14.27
C ASP A 657 6.95 5.94 -15.57
N PHE A 658 7.79 5.56 -16.55
CA PHE A 658 7.34 4.95 -17.79
C PHE A 658 8.41 4.05 -18.42
N PHE A 659 8.07 2.81 -18.71
CA PHE A 659 8.96 1.82 -19.32
C PHE A 659 8.37 1.36 -20.66
N ALA A 660 8.85 1.92 -21.75
CA ALA A 660 8.35 1.64 -23.10
C ALA A 660 8.43 0.15 -23.47
N SER A 661 9.50 -0.54 -23.06
CA SER A 661 9.66 -1.99 -23.30
C SER A 661 8.61 -2.83 -22.58
N LEU A 662 8.22 -2.45 -21.34
CA LEU A 662 7.17 -3.12 -20.58
C LEU A 662 5.80 -2.94 -21.26
N VAL A 663 5.52 -1.72 -21.74
CA VAL A 663 4.29 -1.39 -22.47
C VAL A 663 4.20 -2.19 -23.77
N ALA A 664 5.25 -2.14 -24.60
CA ALA A 664 5.28 -2.84 -25.88
C ALA A 664 5.13 -4.35 -25.71
N ALA A 665 5.88 -4.97 -24.80
CA ALA A 665 5.80 -6.41 -24.55
C ALA A 665 4.40 -6.86 -24.10
N ASN A 666 3.72 -6.09 -23.22
CA ASN A 666 2.35 -6.40 -22.82
C ASN A 666 1.34 -6.19 -23.94
N LEU A 667 1.51 -5.19 -24.81
CA LEU A 667 0.66 -4.99 -25.98
C LEU A 667 0.85 -6.12 -26.98
N GLU A 668 2.10 -6.53 -27.26
CA GLU A 668 2.41 -7.66 -28.14
C GLU A 668 1.79 -8.98 -27.66
N SER A 669 1.83 -9.24 -26.34
CA SER A 669 1.19 -10.43 -25.77
C SER A 669 -0.33 -10.45 -25.93
N GLN A 670 -0.95 -9.27 -26.16
CA GLN A 670 -2.37 -9.07 -26.49
C GLN A 670 -2.62 -8.90 -27.99
N GLN A 671 -1.66 -9.31 -28.84
CA GLN A 671 -1.75 -9.26 -30.31
C GLN A 671 -1.83 -7.85 -30.92
N VAL A 672 -1.33 -6.83 -30.19
CA VAL A 672 -1.17 -5.46 -30.69
C VAL A 672 0.26 -5.29 -31.17
N ASN A 673 0.45 -4.90 -32.44
CA ASN A 673 1.79 -4.69 -33.00
C ASN A 673 2.43 -3.42 -32.41
N ALA A 674 3.26 -3.58 -31.41
CA ALA A 674 3.93 -2.50 -30.70
C ALA A 674 5.44 -2.77 -30.60
N GLN A 675 6.24 -1.74 -30.82
CA GLN A 675 7.69 -1.74 -30.63
C GLN A 675 8.06 -0.63 -29.64
N ASP A 676 9.19 -0.74 -28.98
CA ASP A 676 9.67 0.29 -28.08
C ASP A 676 10.92 0.98 -28.59
N LEU A 677 11.10 2.23 -28.16
CA LEU A 677 12.30 3.03 -28.35
C LEU A 677 12.58 3.85 -27.10
N VAL A 678 13.69 3.60 -26.43
CA VAL A 678 14.14 4.41 -25.30
C VAL A 678 15.14 5.46 -25.80
N LEU A 679 14.78 6.73 -25.59
CA LEU A 679 15.63 7.87 -25.96
C LEU A 679 16.54 8.22 -24.80
N ASP A 680 17.82 8.44 -25.13
CA ASP A 680 18.83 9.01 -24.24
C ASP A 680 19.20 10.39 -24.73
N LEU A 681 18.62 11.44 -24.13
CA LEU A 681 18.78 12.82 -24.55
C LEU A 681 19.75 13.56 -23.63
N SER A 682 20.81 14.13 -24.19
CA SER A 682 21.82 14.85 -23.42
C SER A 682 21.26 15.99 -22.58
N VAL A 683 20.21 16.66 -23.04
CA VAL A 683 19.53 17.76 -22.32
C VAL A 683 18.88 17.28 -21.01
N LEU A 684 18.60 15.97 -20.86
CA LEU A 684 18.06 15.39 -19.64
C LEU A 684 19.15 14.97 -18.65
N HIS A 685 20.43 14.84 -19.07
CA HIS A 685 21.51 14.37 -18.20
C HIS A 685 21.85 15.37 -17.09
N ASP A 686 21.71 16.65 -17.36
CA ASP A 686 21.96 17.72 -16.38
C ASP A 686 20.79 17.92 -15.41
N ASN A 687 19.66 17.29 -15.68
CA ASN A 687 18.48 17.41 -14.86
C ASN A 687 18.44 16.28 -13.81
N HIS A 688 18.68 16.63 -12.56
CA HIS A 688 18.78 15.67 -11.45
C HIS A 688 17.42 15.05 -11.03
N ASN A 689 16.29 15.55 -11.56
CA ASN A 689 14.96 15.05 -11.23
C ASN A 689 14.03 15.12 -12.45
N VAL A 690 14.18 14.18 -13.37
CA VAL A 690 13.29 14.02 -14.53
C VAL A 690 12.02 13.30 -14.10
N ASN A 691 11.03 14.05 -13.67
CA ASN A 691 9.70 13.55 -13.32
C ASN A 691 8.65 13.95 -14.36
N THR A 692 7.42 13.50 -14.19
CA THR A 692 6.29 13.76 -15.09
C THR A 692 6.07 15.24 -15.37
N MET A 693 6.11 16.09 -14.32
CA MET A 693 5.94 17.54 -14.45
C MET A 693 7.10 18.20 -15.21
N THR A 694 8.35 17.78 -14.90
CA THR A 694 9.55 18.27 -15.58
C THR A 694 9.51 18.00 -17.08
N LEU A 695 9.16 16.77 -17.48
CA LEU A 695 9.04 16.42 -18.89
C LEU A 695 7.92 17.19 -19.58
N ALA A 696 6.77 17.35 -18.92
CA ALA A 696 5.65 18.10 -19.50
C ALA A 696 6.02 19.57 -19.77
N HIS A 697 6.78 20.21 -18.88
CA HIS A 697 7.29 21.56 -19.12
C HIS A 697 8.35 21.62 -20.24
N LEU A 698 9.23 20.61 -20.34
CA LEU A 698 10.18 20.55 -21.44
C LEU A 698 9.49 20.40 -22.79
N PHE A 699 8.39 19.65 -22.86
CA PHE A 699 7.60 19.54 -24.09
C PHE A 699 6.88 20.85 -24.49
N ASP A 700 6.67 21.80 -23.58
CA ASP A 700 6.20 23.13 -23.94
C ASP A 700 7.27 23.95 -24.72
N ASP A 701 8.56 23.55 -24.70
CA ASP A 701 9.67 24.15 -25.47
C ASP A 701 9.76 23.55 -26.89
N PRO A 702 9.66 24.37 -27.98
CA PRO A 702 9.77 23.87 -29.35
C PRO A 702 11.15 23.27 -29.70
N GLU A 703 12.22 23.73 -29.09
CA GLU A 703 13.55 23.18 -29.34
C GLU A 703 13.69 21.77 -28.80
N PHE A 704 13.14 21.52 -27.59
CA PHE A 704 13.09 20.18 -27.02
C PHE A 704 12.25 19.23 -27.90
N ARG A 705 11.08 19.64 -28.36
CA ARG A 705 10.22 18.84 -29.25
C ARG A 705 10.99 18.46 -30.53
N SER A 706 11.69 19.42 -31.12
CA SER A 706 12.47 19.20 -32.33
C SER A 706 13.64 18.23 -32.11
N ALA A 707 14.28 18.27 -30.95
CA ALA A 707 15.33 17.31 -30.59
C ALA A 707 14.78 15.90 -30.43
N VAL A 708 13.61 15.75 -29.77
CA VAL A 708 12.89 14.48 -29.63
C VAL A 708 12.49 13.93 -31.00
N ALA A 709 11.87 14.76 -31.86
CA ALA A 709 11.40 14.32 -33.19
C ALA A 709 12.58 13.85 -34.07
N ARG A 710 13.69 14.59 -34.10
CA ARG A 710 14.91 14.20 -34.83
C ARG A 710 15.48 12.87 -34.36
N SER A 711 15.39 12.56 -33.08
CA SER A 711 15.85 11.30 -32.52
C SER A 711 14.98 10.10 -32.90
N ILE A 712 13.67 10.34 -33.13
CA ILE A 712 12.68 9.30 -33.49
C ILE A 712 12.65 9.06 -35.00
N GLN A 713 12.73 10.09 -35.86
CA GLN A 713 12.58 10.01 -37.32
C GLN A 713 13.35 8.84 -37.99
N PRO A 714 14.63 8.56 -37.65
CA PRO A 714 15.37 7.45 -38.27
C PRO A 714 14.82 6.07 -37.90
N ARG A 715 13.97 5.98 -36.87
CA ARG A 715 13.41 4.72 -36.35
C ARG A 715 11.98 4.47 -36.74
N LEU A 716 11.30 5.38 -37.42
CA LEU A 716 9.88 5.28 -37.80
C LEU A 716 9.58 4.15 -38.82
N ARG A 717 10.49 3.79 -39.72
CA ARG A 717 10.41 2.68 -40.68
C ARG A 717 8.97 2.29 -41.12
N SER A 718 8.42 1.17 -40.53
CA SER A 718 7.06 0.67 -40.80
C SER A 718 6.03 1.17 -39.80
N THR A 719 6.42 2.00 -38.82
CA THR A 719 5.53 2.55 -37.78
C THR A 719 4.50 3.48 -38.41
N LYS A 720 3.25 3.39 -37.95
CA LYS A 720 2.13 4.22 -38.42
C LYS A 720 1.65 5.23 -37.39
N ARG A 721 2.06 5.08 -36.12
CA ARG A 721 1.69 5.97 -34.99
C ARG A 721 2.72 5.85 -33.87
N VAL A 722 2.90 6.94 -33.10
CA VAL A 722 3.91 7.03 -32.06
C VAL A 722 3.26 7.34 -30.71
N GLY A 723 3.50 6.47 -29.70
CA GLY A 723 3.00 6.62 -28.35
C GLY A 723 4.05 7.19 -27.40
N PHE A 724 3.68 8.21 -26.65
CA PHE A 724 4.49 8.83 -25.60
C PHE A 724 3.86 8.60 -24.22
N PRO A 725 4.65 8.62 -23.12
CA PRO A 725 4.04 8.87 -21.83
C PRO A 725 3.21 10.17 -21.86
N ALA A 726 2.17 10.26 -21.07
CA ALA A 726 1.27 11.41 -21.07
C ALA A 726 1.95 12.67 -20.46
N VAL A 727 2.86 13.27 -21.22
CA VAL A 727 3.71 14.42 -20.83
C VAL A 727 3.82 15.47 -21.95
N LEU A 728 2.97 15.40 -23.00
CA LEU A 728 3.06 16.28 -24.16
C LEU A 728 2.54 17.69 -23.87
N GLY A 729 3.30 18.47 -23.09
CA GLY A 729 3.00 19.84 -22.73
C GLY A 729 2.03 19.99 -21.55
N LEU A 730 2.27 20.96 -20.70
CA LEU A 730 1.42 21.32 -19.58
C LEU A 730 0.54 22.54 -19.89
N LEU A 731 1.14 23.53 -20.60
CA LEU A 731 0.51 24.82 -20.88
C LEU A 731 -0.28 24.80 -22.18
N HIS A 732 0.27 24.23 -23.25
CA HIS A 732 -0.31 24.20 -24.59
C HIS A 732 -0.35 22.79 -25.20
N PRO A 733 -1.03 21.84 -24.56
CA PRO A 733 -0.96 20.42 -24.95
C PRO A 733 -1.41 20.16 -26.39
N LEU A 734 -2.40 20.88 -26.91
CA LEU A 734 -2.90 20.69 -28.28
C LEU A 734 -1.90 21.19 -29.31
N GLU A 735 -1.20 22.28 -29.06
CA GLU A 735 -0.12 22.80 -29.91
C GLU A 735 1.04 21.81 -29.92
N VAL A 736 1.51 21.36 -28.75
CA VAL A 736 2.60 20.38 -28.59
C VAL A 736 2.30 19.10 -29.37
N HIS A 737 1.08 18.58 -29.23
CA HIS A 737 0.64 17.38 -29.95
C HIS A 737 0.68 17.55 -31.45
N ARG A 738 0.08 18.63 -32.01
CA ARG A 738 0.06 18.93 -33.45
C ARG A 738 1.45 19.16 -34.04
N ASP A 739 2.29 19.84 -33.27
CA ASP A 739 3.68 20.11 -33.70
C ASP A 739 4.48 18.81 -33.83
N LEU A 740 4.36 17.91 -32.87
CA LEU A 740 5.02 16.60 -32.96
C LEU A 740 4.47 15.74 -34.12
N GLU A 741 3.16 15.73 -34.36
CA GLU A 741 2.57 15.05 -35.52
C GLU A 741 3.10 15.62 -36.86
N ALA A 742 3.19 16.94 -36.95
CA ALA A 742 3.74 17.61 -38.14
C ALA A 742 5.22 17.25 -38.35
N GLN A 743 6.02 17.25 -37.30
CA GLN A 743 7.46 16.92 -37.36
C GLN A 743 7.72 15.44 -37.64
N LEU A 744 6.93 14.52 -37.10
CA LEU A 744 7.09 13.07 -37.28
C LEU A 744 6.40 12.54 -38.56
N GLY A 745 5.39 13.24 -39.06
CA GLY A 745 4.61 12.83 -40.26
C GLY A 745 3.70 11.62 -40.00
N VAL A 746 3.45 11.26 -38.76
CA VAL A 746 2.55 10.18 -38.31
C VAL A 746 1.77 10.63 -37.10
N PRO A 747 0.56 10.06 -36.86
CA PRO A 747 -0.22 10.33 -35.65
C PRO A 747 0.57 10.07 -34.36
N VAL A 748 0.38 10.94 -33.38
CA VAL A 748 0.99 10.86 -32.05
C VAL A 748 -0.08 10.62 -31.01
N PHE A 749 0.24 9.83 -29.97
CA PHE A 749 -0.69 9.63 -28.86
C PHE A 749 0.01 9.57 -27.49
N GLU A 750 -0.73 9.96 -26.46
CA GLU A 750 -0.31 9.90 -25.06
C GLU A 750 -0.83 8.64 -24.38
N ILE A 751 -0.01 8.08 -23.46
CA ILE A 751 -0.32 6.92 -22.61
C ILE A 751 -0.31 7.35 -21.14
N PRO A 752 -1.45 7.30 -20.44
CA PRO A 752 -1.52 7.63 -19.02
C PRO A 752 -0.65 6.70 -18.17
N GLY A 753 0.07 7.29 -17.21
CA GLY A 753 1.00 6.59 -16.32
C GLY A 753 0.76 6.87 -14.85
N LEU A 754 1.80 6.66 -14.04
CA LEU A 754 1.73 6.90 -12.59
C LEU A 754 1.38 8.35 -12.25
N PRO A 755 0.64 8.61 -11.17
CA PRO A 755 0.43 9.95 -10.64
C PRO A 755 1.76 10.66 -10.23
N PRO A 756 1.83 11.99 -10.34
CA PRO A 756 0.77 12.92 -10.75
C PRO A 756 0.47 12.87 -12.25
N SER A 757 -0.80 12.86 -12.60
CA SER A 757 -1.28 12.77 -13.99
C SER A 757 -1.30 14.15 -14.65
N ILE A 758 -0.52 14.35 -15.70
CA ILE A 758 -0.59 15.59 -16.49
C ILE A 758 -1.97 15.78 -17.14
N PRO A 759 -2.58 14.76 -17.76
CA PRO A 759 -3.95 14.87 -18.27
C PRO A 759 -4.96 15.27 -17.20
N GLY A 760 -4.86 14.69 -15.99
CA GLY A 760 -5.71 15.07 -14.87
C GLY A 760 -5.50 16.50 -14.40
N VAL A 761 -4.25 16.99 -14.40
CA VAL A 761 -3.91 18.40 -14.10
C VAL A 761 -4.52 19.35 -15.15
N ARG A 762 -4.41 19.00 -16.44
CA ARG A 762 -4.99 19.78 -17.55
C ARG A 762 -6.51 19.89 -17.38
N LEU A 763 -7.19 18.79 -17.12
CA LEU A 763 -8.64 18.72 -16.90
C LEU A 763 -9.07 19.56 -15.69
N HIS A 764 -8.35 19.45 -14.57
CA HIS A 764 -8.59 20.26 -13.37
C HIS A 764 -8.45 21.77 -13.67
N ASN A 765 -7.36 22.17 -14.30
CA ASN A 765 -7.07 23.55 -14.62
C ASN A 765 -8.12 24.15 -15.59
N LEU A 766 -8.59 23.36 -16.55
CA LEU A 766 -9.66 23.76 -17.47
C LEU A 766 -10.94 24.14 -16.68
N LEU A 767 -11.37 23.27 -15.78
CA LEU A 767 -12.57 23.48 -14.97
C LEU A 767 -12.43 24.68 -14.03
N VAL A 768 -11.28 24.82 -13.36
CA VAL A 768 -11.01 25.99 -12.50
C VAL A 768 -11.06 27.29 -13.31
N LYS A 769 -10.43 27.33 -14.49
CA LYS A 769 -10.50 28.49 -15.39
C LYS A 769 -11.94 28.79 -15.84
N ALA A 770 -12.73 27.76 -16.16
CA ALA A 770 -14.13 27.94 -16.58
C ALA A 770 -14.99 28.53 -15.44
N ILE A 771 -14.82 28.07 -14.20
CA ILE A 771 -15.50 28.61 -13.01
C ILE A 771 -15.12 30.08 -12.80
N GLN A 772 -13.82 30.39 -12.85
CA GLN A 772 -13.32 31.76 -12.62
C GLN A 772 -13.75 32.74 -13.72
N ALA A 773 -13.71 32.30 -14.98
CA ALA A 773 -14.19 33.11 -16.12
C ALA A 773 -15.68 33.48 -16.03
N ALA A 774 -16.48 32.61 -15.40
CA ALA A 774 -17.90 32.84 -15.12
C ALA A 774 -18.16 33.58 -13.78
N GLY A 775 -17.10 34.09 -13.09
CA GLY A 775 -17.23 34.87 -11.85
C GLY A 775 -17.24 34.04 -10.56
N GLY A 776 -17.07 32.73 -10.62
CA GLY A 776 -16.97 31.86 -9.45
C GLY A 776 -15.61 31.93 -8.78
N GLN A 777 -15.53 31.40 -7.56
CA GLN A 777 -14.31 31.41 -6.74
C GLN A 777 -13.93 29.98 -6.34
N VAL A 778 -12.65 29.63 -6.48
CA VAL A 778 -12.11 28.32 -6.07
C VAL A 778 -11.00 28.54 -5.03
N TYR A 779 -11.15 27.95 -3.85
CA TYR A 779 -10.19 28.02 -2.76
C TYR A 779 -9.65 26.61 -2.43
N SER A 780 -8.39 26.36 -2.77
CA SER A 780 -7.66 25.17 -2.37
C SER A 780 -6.87 25.41 -1.08
N GLY A 781 -6.62 24.34 -0.30
CA GLY A 781 -5.89 24.43 0.98
C GLY A 781 -6.79 24.86 2.16
N SER A 782 -8.10 24.85 2.01
CA SER A 782 -9.07 25.23 3.05
C SER A 782 -9.94 24.02 3.41
N GLN A 783 -9.62 23.36 4.53
CA GLN A 783 -10.38 22.20 5.01
C GLN A 783 -11.65 22.64 5.73
N VAL A 784 -12.79 22.06 5.37
CA VAL A 784 -14.03 22.21 6.15
C VAL A 784 -13.95 21.30 7.38
N LEU A 785 -14.18 21.87 8.57
CA LEU A 785 -14.00 21.21 9.87
C LEU A 785 -15.32 20.84 10.53
N ALA A 786 -16.38 21.63 10.29
CA ALA A 786 -17.68 21.49 10.92
C ALA A 786 -18.76 22.22 10.12
N SER A 787 -20.01 21.98 10.47
CA SER A 787 -21.18 22.65 9.94
C SER A 787 -22.12 23.13 11.06
N GLU A 788 -22.91 24.16 10.78
CA GLU A 788 -24.00 24.61 11.63
C GLU A 788 -25.33 24.25 10.97
N VAL A 789 -26.15 23.49 11.67
CA VAL A 789 -27.44 23.01 11.19
C VAL A 789 -28.55 23.50 12.12
N ILE A 790 -29.58 24.11 11.56
CA ILE A 790 -30.79 24.50 12.29
C ILE A 790 -31.93 23.66 11.72
N ASN A 791 -32.54 22.82 12.53
CA ASN A 791 -33.50 21.79 12.13
C ASN A 791 -32.88 20.87 11.06
N THR A 792 -33.37 20.88 9.84
CA THR A 792 -32.88 20.09 8.68
C THR A 792 -32.14 20.97 7.65
N ARG A 793 -31.79 22.21 8.01
CA ARG A 793 -31.14 23.13 7.08
C ARG A 793 -29.74 23.54 7.55
N VAL A 794 -28.74 23.37 6.70
CA VAL A 794 -27.38 23.87 6.91
C VAL A 794 -27.39 25.40 6.72
N THR A 795 -26.85 26.14 7.69
CA THR A 795 -26.74 27.60 7.64
C THR A 795 -25.34 28.04 7.28
N SER A 796 -24.33 27.34 7.78
CA SER A 796 -22.92 27.62 7.47
C SER A 796 -22.05 26.38 7.55
N VAL A 797 -20.87 26.45 6.93
CA VAL A 797 -19.77 25.53 7.19
C VAL A 797 -18.55 26.30 7.68
N ILE A 798 -17.83 25.70 8.60
CA ILE A 798 -16.63 26.27 9.23
C ILE A 798 -15.42 25.68 8.55
N SER A 799 -14.60 26.51 7.90
CA SER A 799 -13.36 26.10 7.28
C SER A 799 -12.14 26.66 8.00
N GLU A 800 -11.03 25.96 7.87
CA GLU A 800 -9.72 26.44 8.31
C GLU A 800 -9.17 27.43 7.29
N ALA A 801 -8.67 28.58 7.76
CA ALA A 801 -8.06 29.62 6.95
C ALA A 801 -6.90 30.25 7.71
N ALA A 802 -5.66 29.89 7.38
CA ALA A 802 -4.43 30.42 7.99
C ALA A 802 -4.50 30.51 9.53
N ALA A 803 -4.75 29.38 10.17
CA ALA A 803 -4.92 29.21 11.62
C ALA A 803 -6.14 29.94 12.23
N ARG A 804 -7.12 30.35 11.44
CA ARG A 804 -8.38 30.93 11.88
C ARG A 804 -9.56 30.12 11.36
N LYS A 805 -10.65 30.05 12.14
CA LYS A 805 -11.92 29.50 11.69
C LYS A 805 -12.66 30.53 10.86
N LYS A 806 -13.11 30.15 9.66
CA LYS A 806 -13.90 30.99 8.76
C LYS A 806 -15.27 30.37 8.56
N TYR A 807 -16.33 31.17 8.84
CA TYR A 807 -17.71 30.80 8.58
C TYR A 807 -18.07 31.13 7.13
N ASN A 808 -18.58 30.14 6.42
CA ASN A 808 -19.01 30.27 5.02
C ASN A 808 -20.51 29.99 4.96
N TYR A 809 -21.29 31.03 4.69
CA TYR A 809 -22.76 31.01 4.56
C TYR A 809 -23.14 30.78 3.10
N ALA A 810 -24.16 29.95 2.84
CA ALA A 810 -24.74 29.76 1.51
C ALA A 810 -26.20 29.33 1.58
N HIS A 811 -26.92 29.52 0.50
CA HIS A 811 -28.29 29.02 0.38
C HIS A 811 -28.34 27.52 0.19
N HIS A 812 -27.44 26.98 -0.67
CA HIS A 812 -27.26 25.56 -0.96
C HIS A 812 -25.83 25.11 -0.79
N PHE A 813 -25.67 23.86 -0.39
CA PHE A 813 -24.36 23.20 -0.20
C PHE A 813 -24.29 21.97 -1.08
N ILE A 814 -23.18 21.79 -1.79
CA ILE A 814 -22.90 20.58 -2.58
C ILE A 814 -21.73 19.85 -1.93
N LEU A 815 -21.99 18.65 -1.41
CA LEU A 815 -21.00 17.78 -0.80
C LEU A 815 -20.34 16.94 -1.90
N ALA A 816 -19.12 17.31 -2.26
CA ALA A 816 -18.28 16.67 -3.28
C ALA A 816 -16.92 16.22 -2.71
N THR A 817 -16.90 15.83 -1.43
CA THR A 817 -15.68 15.45 -0.69
C THR A 817 -15.10 14.09 -1.13
N GLY A 818 -15.83 13.34 -1.95
CA GLY A 818 -15.50 11.98 -2.33
C GLY A 818 -15.70 10.99 -1.17
N GLY A 819 -15.51 9.70 -1.43
CA GLY A 819 -15.59 8.64 -0.44
C GLY A 819 -14.30 8.51 0.39
N PHE A 820 -13.90 7.30 0.67
CA PHE A 820 -12.64 7.03 1.41
C PHE A 820 -11.41 7.62 0.73
N LEU A 821 -11.29 7.52 -0.60
CA LEU A 821 -10.16 8.05 -1.35
C LEU A 821 -10.01 9.58 -1.19
N GLY A 822 -11.10 10.31 -1.32
CA GLY A 822 -11.14 11.77 -1.16
C GLY A 822 -10.95 12.23 0.30
N GLY A 823 -11.11 11.34 1.26
CA GLY A 823 -11.12 11.63 2.68
C GLY A 823 -12.44 12.24 3.17
N GLY A 824 -13.51 12.08 2.40
CA GLY A 824 -14.88 12.46 2.78
C GLY A 824 -15.51 11.52 3.80
N PHE A 825 -14.99 10.28 3.89
CA PHE A 825 -15.42 9.29 4.86
C PHE A 825 -14.27 8.88 5.78
N ILE A 826 -14.60 8.65 7.05
CA ILE A 826 -13.69 8.05 8.04
C ILE A 826 -14.33 6.77 8.57
N ALA A 827 -13.60 5.67 8.44
CA ALA A 827 -13.97 4.42 9.08
C ALA A 827 -13.52 4.41 10.54
N GLN A 828 -14.36 3.84 11.39
CA GLN A 828 -14.09 3.62 12.80
C GLN A 828 -13.74 2.16 13.06
N GLU A 829 -13.08 1.90 14.16
CA GLU A 829 -12.64 0.56 14.54
C GLU A 829 -13.83 -0.39 14.80
N ASN A 830 -14.94 0.16 15.29
CA ASN A 830 -16.18 -0.58 15.62
C ASN A 830 -17.01 -1.00 14.37
N GLY A 831 -16.52 -0.76 13.15
CA GLY A 831 -17.20 -1.18 11.92
C GLY A 831 -18.19 -0.17 11.38
N TYR A 832 -18.18 1.07 11.87
CA TYR A 832 -18.97 2.18 11.30
C TYR A 832 -18.09 3.06 10.43
N ALA A 833 -18.73 3.78 9.52
CA ALA A 833 -18.11 4.88 8.79
C ALA A 833 -19.02 6.13 8.84
N GLN A 834 -18.40 7.30 8.82
CA GLN A 834 -19.07 8.57 8.92
C GLN A 834 -18.54 9.55 7.89
N GLU A 835 -19.43 10.37 7.34
CA GLU A 835 -19.08 11.51 6.51
C GLU A 835 -18.56 12.66 7.41
N VAL A 836 -17.50 13.35 6.96
CA VAL A 836 -16.67 14.22 7.83
C VAL A 836 -17.17 15.66 7.98
N VAL A 837 -18.10 16.13 7.13
CA VAL A 837 -18.55 17.54 7.10
C VAL A 837 -19.87 17.73 7.84
N PHE A 838 -20.87 16.93 7.50
CA PHE A 838 -22.24 17.03 8.02
C PHE A 838 -22.58 15.88 8.99
N GLY A 839 -21.69 14.91 9.14
CA GLY A 839 -21.94 13.72 9.95
C GLY A 839 -23.00 12.79 9.36
N LEU A 840 -23.17 12.80 8.04
CA LEU A 840 -24.16 11.95 7.37
C LEU A 840 -23.84 10.47 7.53
N PRO A 841 -24.87 9.60 7.63
CA PRO A 841 -24.66 8.15 7.71
C PRO A 841 -24.08 7.63 6.40
N VAL A 842 -23.04 6.81 6.51
CA VAL A 842 -22.44 6.10 5.38
C VAL A 842 -22.89 4.65 5.46
N GLN A 843 -23.54 4.17 4.41
CA GLN A 843 -23.92 2.77 4.29
C GLN A 843 -22.64 1.95 4.05
N VAL A 844 -22.35 1.03 4.96
CA VAL A 844 -21.20 0.09 4.89
C VAL A 844 -21.70 -1.34 5.02
N PRO A 845 -20.93 -2.35 4.58
CA PRO A 845 -21.27 -3.75 4.84
C PRO A 845 -21.39 -4.01 6.35
N SER A 846 -22.42 -4.74 6.76
CA SER A 846 -22.78 -4.96 8.18
C SER A 846 -21.71 -5.70 8.98
N ASN A 847 -20.97 -6.61 8.32
CA ASN A 847 -19.88 -7.33 8.94
C ASN A 847 -18.53 -6.76 8.53
N ARG A 848 -17.74 -6.29 9.50
CA ARG A 848 -16.42 -5.73 9.26
C ARG A 848 -15.43 -6.74 8.66
N SER A 849 -15.53 -8.02 8.98
CA SER A 849 -14.67 -9.06 8.40
C SER A 849 -14.87 -9.19 6.88
N GLY A 850 -16.07 -8.87 6.38
CA GLY A 850 -16.41 -8.84 4.96
C GLY A 850 -16.06 -7.52 4.24
N TRP A 851 -15.46 -6.53 4.90
CA TRP A 851 -15.13 -5.26 4.27
C TRP A 851 -14.10 -5.40 3.17
N ILE A 852 -13.08 -6.19 3.41
CA ILE A 852 -11.99 -6.46 2.47
C ILE A 852 -11.72 -7.96 2.39
N ASP A 853 -11.63 -8.48 1.17
CA ASP A 853 -11.15 -9.82 0.89
C ASP A 853 -9.63 -9.90 1.17
N PRO A 854 -9.11 -11.03 1.62
CA PRO A 854 -7.68 -11.26 1.78
C PRO A 854 -6.86 -11.10 0.50
N ARG A 855 -7.50 -11.25 -0.65
CA ARG A 855 -6.88 -11.06 -1.97
C ARG A 855 -7.02 -9.62 -2.43
N PHE A 856 -5.93 -9.06 -2.95
CA PHE A 856 -5.93 -7.74 -3.59
C PHE A 856 -6.78 -7.76 -4.87
N LEU A 857 -6.56 -8.76 -5.73
CA LEU A 857 -7.30 -8.94 -6.96
C LEU A 857 -8.47 -9.92 -6.73
N ILE A 858 -9.67 -9.40 -6.63
CA ILE A 858 -10.90 -10.18 -6.49
C ILE A 858 -11.93 -9.71 -7.53
N GLN A 859 -12.60 -10.65 -8.20
CA GLN A 859 -13.60 -10.34 -9.23
C GLN A 859 -14.73 -9.41 -8.76
N GLY A 860 -15.21 -9.62 -7.51
CA GLY A 860 -16.30 -8.81 -6.95
C GLY A 860 -15.88 -7.43 -6.44
N GLY A 861 -14.58 -7.11 -6.43
CA GLY A 861 -14.07 -5.92 -5.75
C GLY A 861 -14.18 -6.00 -4.22
N GLN A 862 -13.63 -5.01 -3.53
CA GLN A 862 -13.66 -4.95 -2.06
C GLN A 862 -14.99 -4.32 -1.61
N ALA A 863 -15.77 -5.04 -0.80
CA ALA A 863 -17.14 -4.63 -0.45
C ALA A 863 -17.24 -3.23 0.18
N ILE A 864 -16.24 -2.84 1.00
CA ILE A 864 -16.21 -1.52 1.65
C ILE A 864 -16.15 -0.36 0.65
N PHE A 865 -15.64 -0.57 -0.55
CA PHE A 865 -15.49 0.50 -1.52
C PHE A 865 -16.74 0.79 -2.36
N ARG A 866 -17.83 0.05 -2.08
CA ARG A 866 -19.19 0.40 -2.52
C ARG A 866 -19.94 1.25 -1.50
N ALA A 867 -19.33 1.51 -0.35
CA ALA A 867 -19.92 2.33 0.70
C ALA A 867 -20.16 3.77 0.23
N GLY A 868 -21.25 4.35 0.65
CA GLY A 868 -21.59 5.72 0.33
C GLY A 868 -22.85 6.21 1.05
N ILE A 869 -23.24 7.42 0.73
CA ILE A 869 -24.44 8.06 1.26
C ILE A 869 -25.62 7.74 0.33
N ARG A 870 -26.74 7.30 0.91
CA ARG A 870 -27.99 7.13 0.18
C ARG A 870 -28.62 8.49 -0.13
N VAL A 871 -29.16 8.65 -1.32
CA VAL A 871 -29.73 9.91 -1.77
C VAL A 871 -31.06 9.72 -2.50
N ALA A 872 -31.93 10.73 -2.43
CA ALA A 872 -33.14 10.86 -3.26
C ALA A 872 -32.81 11.36 -4.69
N LYS A 873 -33.84 11.49 -5.55
CA LYS A 873 -33.71 11.93 -6.96
C LYS A 873 -33.00 13.27 -7.16
N GLN A 874 -33.09 14.19 -6.23
CA GLN A 874 -32.37 15.48 -6.27
C GLN A 874 -31.03 15.45 -5.56
N PHE A 875 -30.46 14.25 -5.37
CA PHE A 875 -29.20 14.02 -4.64
C PHE A 875 -29.24 14.46 -3.17
N ARG A 876 -30.43 14.61 -2.57
CA ARG A 876 -30.63 14.92 -1.15
C ARG A 876 -30.27 13.71 -0.29
N PRO A 877 -29.47 13.88 0.79
CA PRO A 877 -29.10 12.75 1.65
C PRO A 877 -30.29 12.20 2.42
N LEU A 878 -30.37 10.87 2.47
CA LEU A 878 -31.42 10.12 3.15
C LEU A 878 -30.87 9.40 4.39
N ASP A 879 -31.76 9.20 5.38
CA ASP A 879 -31.49 8.29 6.49
C ASP A 879 -31.69 6.82 6.07
N MET A 880 -31.57 5.89 7.03
CA MET A 880 -31.77 4.47 6.79
C MET A 880 -33.25 4.09 6.55
N MET A 881 -34.18 5.01 6.75
CA MET A 881 -35.62 4.84 6.55
C MET A 881 -36.16 5.63 5.34
N ASP A 882 -35.27 6.13 4.48
CA ASP A 882 -35.56 6.94 3.29
C ASP A 882 -36.14 8.33 3.56
N HIS A 883 -35.91 8.89 4.77
CA HIS A 883 -36.31 10.27 5.05
C HIS A 883 -35.16 11.24 4.72
N PRO A 884 -35.47 12.42 4.13
CA PRO A 884 -34.46 13.44 3.88
C PRO A 884 -33.86 14.00 5.18
N LEU A 885 -32.53 13.97 5.29
CA LEU A 885 -31.80 14.46 6.47
C LEU A 885 -31.54 15.96 6.42
N LEU A 886 -31.15 16.46 5.26
CA LEU A 886 -30.82 17.87 5.05
C LEU A 886 -31.50 18.40 3.78
N THR A 887 -32.22 19.52 3.91
CA THR A 887 -33.07 20.05 2.82
C THR A 887 -32.31 20.90 1.80
N ASN A 888 -31.15 21.44 2.15
CA ASN A 888 -30.32 22.27 1.28
C ASN A 888 -28.91 21.73 1.05
N VAL A 889 -28.74 20.42 1.12
CA VAL A 889 -27.48 19.73 0.81
C VAL A 889 -27.72 18.73 -0.32
N SER A 890 -26.88 18.74 -1.34
CA SER A 890 -26.83 17.70 -2.37
C SER A 890 -25.50 16.97 -2.30
N VAL A 891 -25.51 15.62 -2.37
CA VAL A 891 -24.33 14.75 -2.32
C VAL A 891 -23.99 14.27 -3.73
N VAL A 892 -22.72 14.40 -4.15
CA VAL A 892 -22.31 14.08 -5.53
C VAL A 892 -20.98 13.32 -5.60
N GLY A 893 -20.76 12.64 -6.71
CA GLY A 893 -19.52 11.95 -7.05
C GLY A 893 -19.24 10.75 -6.16
N GLY A 894 -17.98 10.57 -5.75
CA GLY A 894 -17.53 9.43 -4.98
C GLY A 894 -18.04 9.34 -3.53
N ALA A 895 -18.93 10.25 -3.10
CA ALA A 895 -19.65 10.13 -1.85
C ALA A 895 -20.99 9.36 -2.01
N LEU A 896 -21.42 9.07 -3.25
CA LEU A 896 -22.56 8.22 -3.55
C LEU A 896 -22.21 6.76 -3.36
N GLY A 897 -23.14 5.94 -2.88
CA GLY A 897 -22.96 4.52 -2.62
C GLY A 897 -23.50 3.60 -3.72
N ASN A 898 -23.45 2.30 -3.43
CA ASN A 898 -24.04 1.19 -4.20
C ASN A 898 -23.44 0.96 -5.60
N TYR A 899 -22.17 1.32 -5.82
CA TYR A 899 -21.41 1.01 -7.02
C TYR A 899 -19.91 0.87 -6.71
N ASP A 900 -19.16 0.18 -7.54
CA ASP A 900 -17.69 0.14 -7.44
C ASP A 900 -17.06 0.96 -8.57
N PRO A 901 -16.74 2.24 -8.31
CA PRO A 901 -16.31 3.20 -9.32
C PRO A 901 -15.07 2.78 -10.11
N LEU A 902 -14.13 2.02 -9.49
CA LEU A 902 -12.89 1.63 -10.15
C LEU A 902 -13.06 0.33 -10.94
N ARG A 903 -13.81 -0.64 -10.41
CA ARG A 903 -14.06 -1.91 -11.11
C ARG A 903 -14.97 -1.74 -12.31
N GLU A 904 -16.00 -0.94 -12.17
CA GLU A 904 -16.93 -0.62 -13.26
C GLU A 904 -16.35 0.37 -14.26
N ARG A 905 -15.32 1.11 -13.89
CA ARG A 905 -14.82 2.29 -14.59
C ARG A 905 -15.95 3.27 -14.88
N SER A 906 -16.56 3.74 -13.80
CA SER A 906 -17.69 4.65 -13.83
C SER A 906 -17.46 5.90 -12.97
N GLN A 907 -16.27 6.03 -12.35
CA GLN A 907 -15.94 7.08 -11.39
C GLN A 907 -16.16 8.49 -11.98
N GLU A 908 -15.56 8.76 -13.13
CA GLU A 908 -15.62 10.07 -13.77
C GLU A 908 -17.03 10.36 -14.29
N GLY A 909 -17.71 9.37 -14.82
CA GLY A 909 -19.09 9.49 -15.30
C GLY A 909 -20.08 9.82 -14.21
N VAL A 910 -20.03 9.09 -13.10
CA VAL A 910 -20.87 9.38 -11.93
C VAL A 910 -20.53 10.76 -11.36
N ALA A 911 -19.24 11.11 -11.29
CA ALA A 911 -18.79 12.40 -10.79
C ALA A 911 -19.33 13.56 -11.66
N LEU A 912 -19.18 13.46 -12.97
CA LEU A 912 -19.62 14.48 -13.92
C LEU A 912 -21.14 14.62 -13.90
N THR A 913 -21.87 13.52 -14.07
CA THR A 913 -23.32 13.55 -14.23
C THR A 913 -24.04 13.97 -12.95
N SER A 914 -23.62 13.44 -11.79
CA SER A 914 -24.21 13.83 -10.50
C SER A 914 -23.90 15.30 -10.15
N GLY A 915 -22.66 15.76 -10.37
CA GLY A 915 -22.28 17.16 -10.15
C GLY A 915 -23.06 18.12 -11.04
N PHE A 916 -23.28 17.77 -12.29
CA PHE A 916 -24.04 18.56 -13.25
C PHE A 916 -25.54 18.65 -12.87
N TRP A 917 -26.18 17.52 -12.59
CA TRP A 917 -27.62 17.46 -12.34
C TRP A 917 -28.03 17.89 -10.94
N ALA A 918 -27.13 17.75 -9.94
CA ALA A 918 -27.41 18.30 -8.60
C ALA A 918 -27.64 19.81 -8.60
N VAL A 919 -26.97 20.54 -9.50
CA VAL A 919 -27.18 22.00 -9.66
C VAL A 919 -28.45 22.27 -10.42
N ARG A 920 -28.76 21.54 -11.46
CA ARG A 920 -30.01 21.75 -12.22
C ARG A 920 -31.25 21.44 -11.40
N ALA A 921 -31.19 20.51 -10.48
CA ALA A 921 -32.28 20.21 -9.55
C ALA A 921 -32.56 21.37 -8.58
N LEU A 922 -31.66 22.31 -8.38
CA LEU A 922 -31.90 23.52 -7.56
C LEU A 922 -32.87 24.49 -8.26
N GLU A 923 -32.91 24.54 -9.59
CA GLU A 923 -33.85 25.36 -10.35
C GLU A 923 -35.27 24.81 -10.26
N GLU A 924 -35.44 23.49 -10.25
CA GLU A 924 -36.71 22.81 -10.09
C GLU A 924 -37.36 23.18 -8.71
N ASP A 925 -36.54 23.23 -7.65
CA ASP A 925 -36.98 23.62 -6.29
C ASP A 925 -37.42 25.10 -6.17
N TYR A 926 -36.98 26.00 -7.07
CA TYR A 926 -37.40 27.42 -7.06
C TYR A 926 -38.74 27.67 -7.80
N HIS A 927 -39.21 26.70 -8.57
CA HIS A 927 -40.45 26.79 -9.38
C HIS A 927 -41.61 25.99 -8.78
N GLU A 928 -41.37 25.14 -7.77
CA GLU A 928 -42.36 24.54 -6.89
C GLU A 928 -42.56 25.40 -5.61
#